data_4105b1de74691f17cea3d20e08ebc9d8
#
_entry.id   4105b1de74691f17cea3d20e08ebc9d8
#
_cell.length_a   1.000
_cell.length_b   1.000
_cell.length_c   1.000
_cell.angle_alpha   90.00
_cell.angle_beta   90.00
_cell.angle_gamma   90.00
#
_symmetry.space_group_name_H-M   'P 1'
#
loop_
_entity.id
_entity.type
_entity.pdbx_description
1 polymer ?
#
loop_
_entity_poly.entity_id
_entity_poly.type
_entity_poly.pdbx_seq_one_letter_code
_entity_poly.pdbx_strand_id
1 'polypeptide(L)'
;MEKLFLLDAYALIYRAYYAFIKNPRVNSKGMNTSAILGFCNTLHEVIQKEQPTLLGVAFDPHGPTFRTEAYSQYKAQREETPEDIRKSVPIIKEILSAMNIPVLEVEGFEADDIIGTLAKQAASQNIETFMLTPDKDYGQIVNDNIYMFRPRHGGGYETLDSNSICAKYGINSTAQVIDLLGLMGDAADNIPGCPGVGEKTAVKLIQQFGSIEQLLEKTSELKGALKRKIEDNAEQIIFSKFLATIKTDVPISFEIEKLRISEPNYAELKKIFDELEFKTLLNKFLNKLENNQKNKNGQLDLFAEFSDEGKEVSKNATVETLNDITHTYKLIDNESDMLNLSEFLRTNEILSLDTETTSTNAIDAELVGLSFSVTENEAFYVPIPPEQDKALKIVNIFKPLYEDSKIQKVGQNIKYDLSVLANYGVTLKGDMFDTMIAHYLLQPELRHNMDYMAEVYLNYKTIHIEELIGPKGKKQGSMRDLNPEDIYEYACEDADITLKLKNILEPKLKENGIWNLFHDIEMPLVSVLAEMEMNGVRIDTTSLQETSTILSKRINDIEKDIYTLAGEEFNISSPKQVGEILFGKMKIIEKPKKTKTGQYVTSEEVLQQLKNKSEIVGKILEHRGLKKLLNTYVDALPKLINPRTGHIHTSFNQTVTATGRLSSSDPNLQNIPVRGEEGKEIRRAFIPEEGCLFFSADYSQIELRVMAHLSGDENMIDAFKNGYDIHAATAAKIYKESIDTVSRDQRTKAKRANFGIIYGITVFGLAERLNISRTEASKLIEGYFETFPKVHEYMEKAKEDARNKGYAETLFNRKRYLPDIMSHNATVRGFAERNAINAPIQGTAADIIKVAMIHIFRRFKEENLRSKMILQVHDELNFSVYPEERDKVEKIVLEEMQSAYILSVPLVADSGWGNNWLEAH
;
A
#
# COMPACT_ATOMS: atom_id res chain seq x y z
N MET A 1 24.62 -32.39 -21.84
CA MET A 1 24.45 -33.02 -20.52
C MET A 1 23.03 -32.79 -20.05
N GLU A 2 22.42 -33.75 -19.37
CA GLU A 2 21.10 -33.55 -18.79
C GLU A 2 21.20 -32.64 -17.57
N LYS A 3 20.30 -31.70 -17.43
CA LYS A 3 20.27 -30.66 -16.38
C LYS A 3 18.93 -30.75 -15.64
N LEU A 4 18.99 -31.12 -14.36
CA LEU A 4 17.80 -31.25 -13.51
C LEU A 4 17.63 -30.01 -12.61
N PHE A 5 16.43 -29.43 -12.59
CA PHE A 5 16.02 -28.45 -11.58
C PHE A 5 14.96 -29.03 -10.65
N LEU A 6 15.22 -28.93 -9.37
CA LEU A 6 14.30 -29.29 -8.29
C LEU A 6 13.92 -28.01 -7.51
N LEU A 7 12.65 -27.69 -7.51
CA LEU A 7 12.12 -26.46 -6.91
C LEU A 7 11.44 -26.74 -5.57
N ASP A 8 11.79 -25.97 -4.55
CA ASP A 8 11.08 -25.93 -3.26
C ASP A 8 9.85 -25.01 -3.40
N ALA A 9 8.67 -25.61 -3.48
CA ALA A 9 7.44 -24.87 -3.79
C ALA A 9 7.10 -23.83 -2.72
N TYR A 10 7.04 -24.26 -1.44
CA TYR A 10 6.62 -23.34 -0.39
C TYR A 10 7.61 -22.19 -0.18
N ALA A 11 8.91 -22.45 -0.26
CA ALA A 11 9.91 -21.40 -0.15
C ALA A 11 9.76 -20.32 -1.24
N LEU A 12 9.42 -20.73 -2.47
CA LEU A 12 9.16 -19.80 -3.60
C LEU A 12 7.81 -19.11 -3.48
N ILE A 13 6.75 -19.82 -3.08
CA ILE A 13 5.40 -19.26 -2.87
C ILE A 13 5.41 -18.20 -1.77
N TYR A 14 6.02 -18.49 -0.63
CA TYR A 14 6.16 -17.52 0.46
C TYR A 14 6.99 -16.30 0.03
N ARG A 15 8.09 -16.52 -0.68
CA ARG A 15 8.90 -15.43 -1.22
C ARG A 15 8.08 -14.53 -2.14
N ALA A 16 7.30 -15.10 -3.05
CA ALA A 16 6.43 -14.38 -3.96
C ALA A 16 5.37 -13.59 -3.19
N TYR A 17 4.68 -14.23 -2.27
CA TYR A 17 3.65 -13.59 -1.44
C TYR A 17 4.19 -12.37 -0.68
N TYR A 18 5.32 -12.51 0.02
CA TYR A 18 5.90 -11.41 0.77
C TYR A 18 6.51 -10.32 -0.09
N ALA A 19 6.95 -10.63 -1.31
CA ALA A 19 7.40 -9.61 -2.27
C ALA A 19 6.28 -8.64 -2.65
N PHE A 20 5.05 -9.12 -2.71
CA PHE A 20 3.86 -8.33 -3.05
C PHE A 20 3.03 -7.90 -1.83
N ILE A 21 3.46 -8.16 -0.60
CA ILE A 21 2.63 -7.93 0.60
C ILE A 21 2.18 -6.47 0.78
N LYS A 22 2.98 -5.52 0.30
CA LYS A 22 2.63 -4.09 0.33
C LYS A 22 1.76 -3.65 -0.85
N ASN A 23 1.72 -4.44 -1.92
CA ASN A 23 0.98 -4.15 -3.15
C ASN A 23 0.50 -5.49 -3.74
N PRO A 24 -0.51 -6.12 -3.15
CA PRO A 24 -1.00 -7.40 -3.61
C PRO A 24 -1.60 -7.31 -5.00
N ARG A 25 -1.40 -8.33 -5.82
CA ARG A 25 -2.07 -8.48 -7.10
C ARG A 25 -3.40 -9.20 -6.86
N VAL A 26 -4.48 -8.50 -7.08
CA VAL A 26 -5.84 -9.01 -6.86
C VAL A 26 -6.56 -9.02 -8.21
N ASN A 27 -7.18 -10.14 -8.56
CA ASN A 27 -8.00 -10.23 -9.78
C ASN A 27 -9.39 -9.60 -9.57
N SER A 28 -10.18 -9.48 -10.65
CA SER A 28 -11.52 -8.88 -10.60
C SER A 28 -12.50 -9.60 -9.67
N LYS A 29 -12.22 -10.86 -9.32
CA LYS A 29 -13.00 -11.66 -8.36
C LYS A 29 -12.55 -11.45 -6.90
N GLY A 30 -11.63 -10.53 -6.64
CA GLY A 30 -11.11 -10.24 -5.29
C GLY A 30 -10.09 -11.25 -4.76
N MET A 31 -9.59 -12.16 -5.58
CA MET A 31 -8.59 -13.13 -5.17
C MET A 31 -7.18 -12.53 -5.24
N ASN A 32 -6.40 -12.65 -4.16
CA ASN A 32 -5.00 -12.30 -4.16
C ASN A 32 -4.19 -13.35 -4.94
N THR A 33 -3.76 -12.98 -6.13
CA THR A 33 -3.02 -13.84 -7.05
C THR A 33 -1.49 -13.66 -6.98
N SER A 34 -0.99 -12.84 -6.06
CA SER A 34 0.42 -12.45 -5.93
C SER A 34 1.37 -13.65 -5.82
N ALA A 35 1.01 -14.62 -4.98
CA ALA A 35 1.82 -15.82 -4.77
C ALA A 35 1.89 -16.67 -6.04
N ILE A 36 0.77 -16.83 -6.75
CA ILE A 36 0.68 -17.60 -8.00
C ILE A 36 1.50 -16.90 -9.09
N LEU A 37 1.29 -15.60 -9.28
CA LEU A 37 1.99 -14.79 -10.27
C LEU A 37 3.52 -14.86 -10.09
N GLY A 38 3.98 -14.63 -8.86
CA GLY A 38 5.42 -14.65 -8.57
C GLY A 38 6.04 -16.04 -8.71
N PHE A 39 5.32 -17.10 -8.33
CA PHE A 39 5.74 -18.47 -8.55
C PHE A 39 5.86 -18.79 -10.04
N CYS A 40 4.83 -18.48 -10.84
CA CYS A 40 4.82 -18.72 -12.29
C CYS A 40 5.89 -17.91 -13.03
N ASN A 41 6.16 -16.65 -12.61
CA ASN A 41 7.27 -15.88 -13.18
C ASN A 41 8.62 -16.52 -12.87
N THR A 42 8.84 -17.00 -11.64
CA THR A 42 10.07 -17.72 -11.27
C THR A 42 10.22 -19.01 -12.12
N LEU A 43 9.15 -19.78 -12.27
CA LEU A 43 9.12 -21.00 -13.06
C LEU A 43 9.45 -20.71 -14.52
N HIS A 44 8.81 -19.72 -15.11
CA HIS A 44 9.06 -19.27 -16.48
C HIS A 44 10.51 -18.82 -16.66
N GLU A 45 11.05 -18.03 -15.72
CA GLU A 45 12.43 -17.55 -15.79
C GLU A 45 13.43 -18.70 -15.78
N VAL A 46 13.23 -19.70 -14.92
CA VAL A 46 14.08 -20.91 -14.85
C VAL A 46 14.02 -21.68 -16.19
N ILE A 47 12.82 -21.90 -16.73
CA ILE A 47 12.65 -22.63 -18.00
C ILE A 47 13.32 -21.89 -19.15
N GLN A 48 13.21 -20.56 -19.21
CA GLN A 48 13.75 -19.78 -20.34
C GLN A 48 15.26 -19.53 -20.24
N LYS A 49 15.76 -19.16 -19.06
CA LYS A 49 17.17 -18.76 -18.91
C LYS A 49 18.10 -19.97 -18.69
N GLU A 50 17.66 -20.92 -17.86
CA GLU A 50 18.49 -22.05 -17.47
C GLU A 50 18.31 -23.25 -18.39
N GLN A 51 17.23 -23.31 -19.17
CA GLN A 51 16.92 -24.35 -20.15
C GLN A 51 17.11 -25.79 -19.62
N PRO A 52 16.48 -26.12 -18.46
CA PRO A 52 16.59 -27.46 -17.89
C PRO A 52 16.01 -28.52 -18.85
N THR A 53 16.59 -29.70 -18.83
CA THR A 53 16.02 -30.84 -19.53
C THR A 53 15.02 -31.61 -18.66
N LEU A 54 15.25 -31.56 -17.34
CA LEU A 54 14.46 -32.23 -16.31
C LEU A 54 14.02 -31.21 -15.25
N LEU A 55 12.76 -31.30 -14.81
CA LEU A 55 12.19 -30.35 -13.83
C LEU A 55 11.20 -31.06 -12.91
N GLY A 56 11.28 -30.78 -11.61
CA GLY A 56 10.32 -31.22 -10.62
C GLY A 56 10.09 -30.19 -9.53
N VAL A 57 8.88 -30.14 -8.97
CA VAL A 57 8.49 -29.19 -7.92
C VAL A 57 8.04 -29.95 -6.69
N ALA A 58 8.75 -29.80 -5.58
CA ALA A 58 8.47 -30.48 -4.31
C ALA A 58 7.60 -29.63 -3.39
N PHE A 59 6.60 -30.27 -2.77
CA PHE A 59 5.70 -29.69 -1.79
C PHE A 59 5.82 -30.43 -0.47
N ASP A 60 5.67 -29.70 0.64
CA ASP A 60 5.47 -30.29 1.95
C ASP A 60 4.07 -30.95 2.02
N PRO A 61 3.95 -32.13 2.65
CA PRO A 61 2.66 -32.83 2.77
C PRO A 61 1.73 -32.16 3.78
N HIS A 62 0.45 -32.48 3.67
CA HIS A 62 -0.61 -32.02 4.59
C HIS A 62 -0.67 -32.85 5.87
N GLY A 63 0.40 -33.33 6.42
CA GLY A 63 0.37 -34.20 7.60
C GLY A 63 1.59 -34.00 8.49
N PRO A 64 1.64 -34.72 9.62
CA PRO A 64 2.84 -34.71 10.44
C PRO A 64 4.02 -35.34 9.66
N THR A 65 5.19 -34.79 9.87
CA THR A 65 6.43 -35.35 9.35
C THR A 65 7.19 -36.09 10.43
N PHE A 66 8.15 -36.92 10.07
CA PHE A 66 8.96 -37.65 11.07
C PHE A 66 9.63 -36.70 12.09
N ARG A 67 9.94 -35.45 11.70
CA ARG A 67 10.50 -34.45 12.61
C ARG A 67 9.45 -33.93 13.61
N THR A 68 8.22 -33.69 13.18
CA THR A 68 7.14 -33.25 14.06
C THR A 68 6.70 -34.40 15.00
N GLU A 69 6.77 -35.65 14.57
CA GLU A 69 6.54 -36.82 15.42
C GLU A 69 7.63 -36.99 16.48
N ALA A 70 8.91 -36.81 16.10
CA ALA A 70 10.03 -36.88 17.02
C ALA A 70 10.10 -35.68 18.00
N TYR A 71 9.64 -34.50 17.56
CA TYR A 71 9.72 -33.25 18.34
C TYR A 71 8.49 -32.36 18.09
N SER A 72 7.53 -32.43 18.98
CA SER A 72 6.29 -31.67 18.87
C SER A 72 6.46 -30.14 18.87
N GLN A 73 7.63 -29.64 19.30
CA GLN A 73 7.96 -28.21 19.23
C GLN A 73 8.65 -27.81 17.92
N TYR A 74 8.96 -28.76 17.03
CA TYR A 74 9.53 -28.46 15.73
C TYR A 74 8.59 -27.59 14.90
N LYS A 75 9.08 -26.48 14.41
CA LYS A 75 8.30 -25.45 13.67
C LYS A 75 7.08 -24.89 14.42
N ALA A 76 6.88 -25.18 15.72
CA ALA A 76 5.71 -24.76 16.50
C ALA A 76 5.60 -23.23 16.66
N GLN A 77 6.66 -22.47 16.42
CA GLN A 77 6.66 -21.01 16.46
C GLN A 77 6.30 -20.36 15.12
N ARG A 78 6.17 -21.16 14.04
CA ARG A 78 5.74 -20.64 12.75
C ARG A 78 4.30 -20.17 12.84
N GLU A 79 4.04 -18.97 12.32
CA GLU A 79 2.66 -18.48 12.18
C GLU A 79 1.88 -19.41 11.24
N GLU A 80 0.58 -19.50 11.44
CA GLU A 80 -0.29 -20.25 10.54
C GLU A 80 -0.13 -19.75 9.11
N THR A 81 -0.08 -20.66 8.14
CA THR A 81 0.06 -20.32 6.73
C THR A 81 -1.03 -19.33 6.31
N PRO A 82 -0.69 -18.16 5.75
CA PRO A 82 -1.66 -17.20 5.26
C PRO A 82 -2.72 -17.84 4.37
N GLU A 83 -3.97 -17.42 4.53
CA GLU A 83 -5.10 -17.97 3.78
C GLU A 83 -4.91 -17.85 2.27
N ASP A 84 -4.35 -16.73 1.80
CA ASP A 84 -4.05 -16.52 0.39
C ASP A 84 -3.05 -17.53 -0.15
N ILE A 85 -2.05 -17.92 0.64
CA ILE A 85 -1.11 -18.98 0.26
C ILE A 85 -1.85 -20.32 0.19
N ARG A 86 -2.69 -20.63 1.19
CA ARG A 86 -3.49 -21.87 1.19
C ARG A 86 -4.41 -21.97 -0.04
N LYS A 87 -5.02 -20.86 -0.47
CA LYS A 87 -5.82 -20.78 -1.69
C LYS A 87 -4.99 -20.88 -2.97
N SER A 88 -3.76 -20.40 -2.94
CA SER A 88 -2.86 -20.40 -4.10
C SER A 88 -2.27 -21.78 -4.41
N VAL A 89 -2.00 -22.61 -3.39
CA VAL A 89 -1.32 -23.91 -3.56
C VAL A 89 -2.08 -24.87 -4.49
N PRO A 90 -3.40 -25.09 -4.37
CA PRO A 90 -4.13 -25.94 -5.30
C PRO A 90 -4.03 -25.46 -6.76
N ILE A 91 -4.17 -24.16 -6.97
CA ILE A 91 -4.11 -23.55 -8.31
C ILE A 91 -2.70 -23.69 -8.90
N ILE A 92 -1.66 -23.51 -8.10
CA ILE A 92 -0.28 -23.73 -8.54
C ILE A 92 -0.08 -25.20 -8.97
N LYS A 93 -0.64 -26.16 -8.21
CA LYS A 93 -0.60 -27.59 -8.60
C LYS A 93 -1.35 -27.87 -9.90
N GLU A 94 -2.49 -27.23 -10.14
CA GLU A 94 -3.23 -27.30 -11.41
C GLU A 94 -2.41 -26.72 -12.58
N ILE A 95 -1.74 -25.56 -12.37
CA ILE A 95 -0.84 -24.96 -13.37
C ILE A 95 0.33 -25.91 -13.68
N LEU A 96 0.96 -26.48 -12.66
CA LEU A 96 2.05 -27.46 -12.86
C LEU A 96 1.58 -28.70 -13.64
N SER A 97 0.36 -29.20 -13.32
CA SER A 97 -0.26 -30.31 -14.05
C SER A 97 -0.50 -29.94 -15.51
N ALA A 98 -1.06 -28.75 -15.78
CA ALA A 98 -1.26 -28.26 -17.14
C ALA A 98 0.06 -28.05 -17.91
N MET A 99 1.16 -27.77 -17.18
CA MET A 99 2.50 -27.64 -17.74
C MET A 99 3.24 -28.98 -17.88
N ASN A 100 2.62 -30.11 -17.54
CA ASN A 100 3.24 -31.42 -17.49
C ASN A 100 4.49 -31.49 -16.58
N ILE A 101 4.50 -30.67 -15.51
CA ILE A 101 5.59 -30.65 -14.53
C ILE A 101 5.14 -31.45 -13.30
N PRO A 102 5.89 -32.49 -12.88
CA PRO A 102 5.48 -33.30 -11.77
C PRO A 102 5.53 -32.59 -10.44
N VAL A 103 4.44 -32.72 -9.68
CA VAL A 103 4.33 -32.36 -8.28
C VAL A 103 4.89 -33.53 -7.46
N LEU A 104 5.93 -33.26 -6.66
CA LEU A 104 6.66 -34.23 -5.84
C LEU A 104 6.20 -34.04 -4.39
N GLU A 105 5.49 -35.02 -3.83
CA GLU A 105 4.95 -34.97 -2.48
C GLU A 105 4.94 -36.40 -1.92
N VAL A 106 5.49 -36.58 -0.70
CA VAL A 106 5.55 -37.87 -0.01
C VAL A 106 5.11 -37.69 1.43
N GLU A 107 4.10 -38.44 1.88
CA GLU A 107 3.61 -38.37 3.27
C GLU A 107 4.73 -38.68 4.27
N GLY A 108 4.80 -37.89 5.34
CA GLY A 108 5.79 -38.02 6.41
C GLY A 108 7.17 -37.39 6.15
N PHE A 109 7.41 -36.84 4.94
CA PHE A 109 8.69 -36.20 4.56
C PHE A 109 8.47 -34.78 4.05
N GLU A 110 9.38 -33.90 4.38
CA GLU A 110 9.35 -32.50 3.91
C GLU A 110 9.91 -32.37 2.49
N ALA A 111 9.64 -31.23 1.82
CA ALA A 111 10.14 -30.96 0.46
C ALA A 111 11.67 -31.04 0.35
N ASP A 112 12.39 -30.62 1.40
CA ASP A 112 13.85 -30.70 1.47
C ASP A 112 14.38 -32.14 1.42
N ASP A 113 13.70 -33.07 2.11
CA ASP A 113 14.02 -34.50 2.10
C ASP A 113 13.82 -35.13 0.71
N ILE A 114 12.71 -34.76 0.06
CA ILE A 114 12.36 -35.21 -1.30
C ILE A 114 13.43 -34.74 -2.29
N ILE A 115 13.72 -33.41 -2.27
CA ILE A 115 14.71 -32.77 -3.14
C ILE A 115 16.11 -33.37 -2.88
N GLY A 116 16.50 -33.50 -1.62
CA GLY A 116 17.80 -34.10 -1.25
C GLY A 116 17.96 -35.55 -1.74
N THR A 117 16.91 -36.36 -1.64
CA THR A 117 16.89 -37.74 -2.12
C THR A 117 17.03 -37.80 -3.63
N LEU A 118 16.19 -37.05 -4.37
CA LEU A 118 16.22 -37.06 -5.84
C LEU A 118 17.52 -36.46 -6.39
N ALA A 119 18.05 -35.41 -5.75
CA ALA A 119 19.33 -34.82 -6.14
C ALA A 119 20.47 -35.81 -6.03
N LYS A 120 20.54 -36.61 -4.95
CA LYS A 120 21.56 -37.64 -4.82
C LYS A 120 21.39 -38.80 -5.80
N GLN A 121 20.14 -39.22 -6.08
CA GLN A 121 19.86 -40.25 -7.08
C GLN A 121 20.24 -39.77 -8.48
N ALA A 122 19.95 -38.55 -8.86
CA ALA A 122 20.31 -37.95 -10.13
C ALA A 122 21.84 -37.80 -10.28
N ALA A 123 22.50 -37.28 -9.25
CA ALA A 123 23.95 -37.13 -9.25
C ALA A 123 24.69 -38.49 -9.40
N SER A 124 24.14 -39.57 -8.82
CA SER A 124 24.68 -40.92 -9.02
C SER A 124 24.62 -41.40 -10.49
N GLN A 125 23.77 -40.78 -11.32
CA GLN A 125 23.65 -41.01 -12.76
C GLN A 125 24.38 -39.94 -13.60
N ASN A 126 25.27 -39.15 -12.98
CA ASN A 126 26.01 -38.04 -13.59
C ASN A 126 25.15 -36.95 -14.19
N ILE A 127 23.98 -36.64 -13.60
CA ILE A 127 23.07 -35.55 -13.98
C ILE A 127 23.39 -34.35 -13.09
N GLU A 128 23.66 -33.18 -13.69
CA GLU A 128 23.83 -31.95 -12.98
C GLU A 128 22.48 -31.50 -12.38
N THR A 129 22.44 -31.31 -11.06
CA THR A 129 21.24 -31.04 -10.32
C THR A 129 21.31 -29.68 -9.64
N PHE A 130 20.31 -28.82 -9.89
CA PHE A 130 20.17 -27.48 -9.31
C PHE A 130 18.96 -27.46 -8.38
N MET A 131 19.20 -27.21 -7.10
CA MET A 131 18.15 -27.09 -6.07
C MET A 131 17.77 -25.61 -5.94
N LEU A 132 16.59 -25.21 -6.44
CA LEU A 132 16.11 -23.83 -6.36
C LEU A 132 15.38 -23.60 -5.04
N THR A 133 16.08 -22.98 -4.10
CA THR A 133 15.58 -22.64 -2.78
C THR A 133 16.38 -21.49 -2.16
N PRO A 134 15.76 -20.59 -1.36
CA PRO A 134 16.47 -19.64 -0.53
C PRO A 134 17.02 -20.26 0.76
N ASP A 135 16.61 -21.48 1.12
CA ASP A 135 16.95 -22.13 2.38
C ASP A 135 18.40 -22.58 2.42
N LYS A 136 19.10 -22.10 3.46
CA LYS A 136 20.53 -22.36 3.70
C LYS A 136 20.86 -23.84 4.01
N ASP A 137 19.86 -24.58 4.50
CA ASP A 137 20.07 -25.95 5.03
C ASP A 137 20.34 -26.92 3.89
N TYR A 138 19.91 -26.64 2.67
CA TYR A 138 20.28 -27.38 1.46
C TYR A 138 21.78 -27.39 1.15
N GLY A 139 22.56 -26.48 1.76
CA GLY A 139 24.02 -26.49 1.66
C GLY A 139 24.68 -27.82 2.03
N GLN A 140 24.03 -28.63 2.89
CA GLN A 140 24.52 -29.96 3.31
C GLN A 140 24.50 -31.02 2.20
N ILE A 141 23.68 -30.81 1.14
CA ILE A 141 23.51 -31.75 0.02
C ILE A 141 24.44 -31.42 -1.16
N VAL A 142 24.98 -30.19 -1.21
CA VAL A 142 25.82 -29.72 -2.32
C VAL A 142 27.08 -30.54 -2.47
N ASN A 143 27.40 -30.99 -3.70
CA ASN A 143 28.60 -31.71 -4.08
C ASN A 143 29.00 -31.35 -5.52
N ASP A 144 29.89 -32.14 -6.14
CA ASP A 144 30.42 -31.85 -7.49
C ASP A 144 29.37 -31.82 -8.59
N ASN A 145 28.22 -32.51 -8.43
CA ASN A 145 27.12 -32.59 -9.40
C ASN A 145 25.81 -31.99 -8.85
N ILE A 146 25.79 -31.49 -7.60
CA ILE A 146 24.62 -30.91 -6.95
C ILE A 146 24.94 -29.48 -6.54
N TYR A 147 24.17 -28.54 -7.06
CA TYR A 147 24.34 -27.10 -6.83
C TYR A 147 23.11 -26.52 -6.13
N MET A 148 23.32 -25.54 -5.26
CA MET A 148 22.26 -24.74 -4.73
C MET A 148 22.06 -23.52 -5.64
N PHE A 149 20.86 -23.34 -6.20
CA PHE A 149 20.49 -22.22 -7.04
C PHE A 149 19.62 -21.26 -6.22
N ARG A 150 20.19 -20.15 -5.81
CA ARG A 150 19.57 -19.27 -4.81
C ARG A 150 19.17 -17.91 -5.38
N PRO A 151 17.93 -17.45 -5.10
CA PRO A 151 17.52 -16.09 -5.47
C PRO A 151 18.33 -15.01 -4.71
N ARG A 152 18.79 -13.97 -5.41
CA ARG A 152 19.50 -12.83 -4.81
C ARG A 152 18.55 -11.73 -4.33
N HIS A 153 18.97 -10.94 -3.34
CA HIS A 153 18.37 -9.65 -3.02
C HIS A 153 18.65 -8.65 -4.16
N GLY A 154 17.59 -8.06 -4.75
CA GLY A 154 17.76 -7.15 -5.87
C GLY A 154 17.57 -7.78 -7.26
N GLY A 155 17.23 -9.07 -7.31
CA GLY A 155 16.91 -9.81 -8.54
C GLY A 155 18.02 -10.75 -9.02
N GLY A 156 17.64 -11.70 -9.88
CA GLY A 156 18.51 -12.74 -10.40
C GLY A 156 18.83 -13.86 -9.39
N TYR A 157 19.72 -14.76 -9.80
CA TYR A 157 20.10 -15.96 -9.04
C TYR A 157 21.61 -16.07 -8.88
N GLU A 158 22.04 -16.84 -7.90
CA GLU A 158 23.43 -17.27 -7.74
C GLU A 158 23.50 -18.79 -7.62
N THR A 159 24.48 -19.40 -8.27
CA THR A 159 24.78 -20.81 -8.14
C THR A 159 25.88 -20.99 -7.08
N LEU A 160 25.62 -21.79 -6.07
CA LEU A 160 26.56 -22.10 -5.00
C LEU A 160 27.00 -23.55 -5.15
N ASP A 161 28.29 -23.73 -5.36
CA ASP A 161 28.97 -25.01 -5.40
C ASP A 161 29.57 -25.34 -4.02
N SER A 162 30.23 -26.51 -3.92
CA SER A 162 30.88 -26.98 -2.67
C SER A 162 31.90 -25.97 -2.14
N ASN A 163 32.67 -25.32 -3.01
CA ASN A 163 33.69 -24.37 -2.61
C ASN A 163 33.05 -23.10 -2.05
N SER A 164 31.98 -22.61 -2.69
CA SER A 164 31.21 -21.43 -2.25
C SER A 164 30.59 -21.66 -0.87
N ILE A 165 29.99 -22.83 -0.63
CA ILE A 165 29.40 -23.19 0.66
C ILE A 165 30.50 -23.30 1.73
N CYS A 166 31.59 -24.01 1.45
CA CYS A 166 32.71 -24.15 2.39
C CYS A 166 33.35 -22.81 2.75
N ALA A 167 33.58 -21.95 1.78
CA ALA A 167 34.13 -20.61 2.00
C ALA A 167 33.19 -19.74 2.85
N LYS A 168 31.87 -19.79 2.55
CA LYS A 168 30.85 -19.02 3.25
C LYS A 168 30.76 -19.36 4.74
N TYR A 169 30.79 -20.62 5.08
CA TYR A 169 30.66 -21.10 6.47
C TYR A 169 32.01 -21.34 7.16
N GLY A 170 33.12 -21.21 6.44
CA GLY A 170 34.46 -21.48 7.00
C GLY A 170 34.68 -22.94 7.39
N ILE A 171 34.15 -23.87 6.61
CA ILE A 171 34.21 -25.32 6.82
C ILE A 171 34.99 -26.01 5.69
N ASN A 172 35.40 -27.26 5.93
CA ASN A 172 36.22 -28.00 5.00
C ASN A 172 35.42 -28.94 4.05
N SER A 173 34.15 -29.17 4.39
CA SER A 173 33.23 -30.01 3.61
C SER A 173 31.81 -29.57 3.83
N THR A 174 30.96 -29.63 2.78
CA THR A 174 29.54 -29.34 2.85
C THR A 174 28.79 -30.23 3.84
N ALA A 175 29.23 -31.44 4.08
CA ALA A 175 28.70 -32.34 5.13
C ALA A 175 28.77 -31.73 6.54
N GLN A 176 29.70 -30.82 6.80
CA GLN A 176 29.82 -30.14 8.09
C GLN A 176 28.74 -29.05 8.33
N VAL A 177 27.93 -28.71 7.34
CA VAL A 177 26.77 -27.82 7.52
C VAL A 177 25.79 -28.38 8.54
N ILE A 178 25.56 -29.70 8.53
CA ILE A 178 24.71 -30.38 9.51
C ILE A 178 25.27 -30.23 10.94
N ASP A 179 26.58 -30.34 11.10
CA ASP A 179 27.25 -30.20 12.40
C ASP A 179 27.15 -28.76 12.93
N LEU A 180 27.28 -27.78 12.05
CA LEU A 180 27.07 -26.38 12.43
C LEU A 180 25.64 -26.14 12.92
N LEU A 181 24.63 -26.65 12.18
CA LEU A 181 23.20 -26.51 12.53
C LEU A 181 22.89 -27.27 13.84
N GLY A 182 23.43 -28.47 14.02
CA GLY A 182 23.29 -29.24 15.26
C GLY A 182 23.84 -28.52 16.49
N LEU A 183 24.96 -27.79 16.34
CA LEU A 183 25.58 -27.03 17.44
C LEU A 183 24.88 -25.69 17.70
N MET A 184 24.57 -24.89 16.67
CA MET A 184 24.01 -23.57 16.87
C MET A 184 22.49 -23.57 16.97
N GLY A 185 21.82 -24.65 16.54
CA GLY A 185 20.38 -24.73 16.39
C GLY A 185 19.84 -23.85 15.23
N ASP A 186 18.54 -23.90 15.01
CA ASP A 186 17.82 -23.01 14.12
C ASP A 186 16.57 -22.45 14.79
N ALA A 187 16.56 -21.13 15.01
CA ALA A 187 15.42 -20.46 15.62
C ALA A 187 14.19 -20.44 14.71
N ALA A 188 14.35 -20.51 13.38
CA ALA A 188 13.24 -20.52 12.43
C ALA A 188 12.44 -21.82 12.50
N ASP A 189 13.14 -22.93 12.72
CA ASP A 189 12.56 -24.28 12.82
C ASP A 189 12.45 -24.79 14.26
N ASN A 190 12.80 -23.93 15.22
CA ASN A 190 12.80 -24.26 16.63
C ASN A 190 13.71 -25.45 16.98
N ILE A 191 14.83 -25.56 16.27
CA ILE A 191 15.87 -26.56 16.57
C ILE A 191 16.73 -26.00 17.70
N PRO A 192 16.84 -26.71 18.86
CA PRO A 192 17.38 -26.10 20.08
C PRO A 192 18.88 -25.82 20.05
N GLY A 193 19.68 -26.61 19.37
CA GLY A 193 21.14 -26.50 19.39
C GLY A 193 21.76 -26.63 20.79
N CYS A 194 23.01 -26.17 20.95
CA CYS A 194 23.65 -26.05 22.24
C CYS A 194 23.44 -24.64 22.83
N PRO A 195 22.86 -24.51 24.04
CA PRO A 195 22.59 -23.20 24.64
C PRO A 195 23.85 -22.33 24.80
N GLY A 196 23.86 -21.15 24.15
CA GLY A 196 24.96 -20.20 24.20
C GLY A 196 26.15 -20.56 23.27
N VAL A 197 25.95 -21.46 22.32
CA VAL A 197 26.84 -21.70 21.18
C VAL A 197 26.20 -21.09 19.93
N GLY A 198 26.73 -19.97 19.48
CA GLY A 198 26.32 -19.33 18.23
C GLY A 198 27.23 -19.68 17.06
N GLU A 199 26.93 -19.23 15.87
CA GLU A 199 27.62 -19.51 14.60
C GLU A 199 29.14 -19.44 14.71
N LYS A 200 29.70 -18.33 15.24
CA LYS A 200 31.16 -18.16 15.37
C LYS A 200 31.83 -19.23 16.26
N THR A 201 31.14 -19.70 17.29
CA THR A 201 31.66 -20.73 18.21
C THR A 201 31.49 -22.09 17.56
N ALA A 202 30.36 -22.38 16.90
CA ALA A 202 30.13 -23.62 16.18
C ALA A 202 31.18 -23.82 15.08
N VAL A 203 31.43 -22.80 14.25
CA VAL A 203 32.47 -22.85 13.21
C VAL A 203 33.84 -23.20 13.77
N LYS A 204 34.26 -22.55 14.87
CA LYS A 204 35.55 -22.85 15.51
C LYS A 204 35.64 -24.29 16.03
N LEU A 205 34.55 -24.80 16.62
CA LEU A 205 34.49 -26.17 17.10
C LEU A 205 34.56 -27.17 15.95
N ILE A 206 33.83 -26.93 14.87
CA ILE A 206 33.86 -27.83 13.71
C ILE A 206 35.21 -27.75 12.96
N GLN A 207 35.84 -26.60 12.87
CA GLN A 207 37.19 -26.47 12.33
C GLN A 207 38.23 -27.24 13.16
N GLN A 208 38.08 -27.26 14.50
CA GLN A 208 39.01 -27.91 15.40
C GLN A 208 38.77 -29.43 15.47
N PHE A 209 37.53 -29.88 15.54
CA PHE A 209 37.20 -31.29 15.82
C PHE A 209 36.67 -32.05 14.61
N GLY A 210 36.27 -31.38 13.54
CA GLY A 210 35.77 -32.00 12.28
C GLY A 210 34.29 -32.31 12.28
N SER A 211 33.73 -32.91 13.32
CA SER A 211 32.31 -33.21 13.46
C SER A 211 31.83 -33.14 14.91
N ILE A 212 30.52 -33.17 15.12
CA ILE A 212 29.90 -33.27 16.47
C ILE A 212 30.33 -34.53 17.19
N GLU A 213 30.39 -35.67 16.51
CA GLU A 213 30.79 -36.93 17.10
C GLU A 213 32.22 -36.81 17.65
N GLN A 214 33.16 -36.33 16.85
CA GLN A 214 34.57 -36.16 17.26
C GLN A 214 34.69 -35.09 18.37
N LEU A 215 33.87 -34.05 18.34
CA LEU A 215 33.82 -33.04 19.40
C LEU A 215 33.38 -33.68 20.73
N LEU A 216 32.34 -34.51 20.72
CA LEU A 216 31.81 -35.16 21.91
C LEU A 216 32.77 -36.23 22.47
N GLU A 217 33.52 -36.93 21.61
CA GLU A 217 34.58 -37.86 22.04
C GLU A 217 35.77 -37.14 22.67
N LYS A 218 36.08 -35.92 22.24
CA LYS A 218 37.27 -35.15 22.64
C LYS A 218 36.94 -33.93 23.52
N THR A 219 35.90 -33.97 24.29
CA THR A 219 35.52 -32.87 25.20
C THR A 219 36.61 -32.54 26.22
N SER A 220 37.50 -33.50 26.51
CA SER A 220 38.66 -33.24 27.38
C SER A 220 39.62 -32.15 26.88
N GLU A 221 39.64 -31.87 25.59
CA GLU A 221 40.43 -30.81 24.96
C GLU A 221 39.80 -29.42 25.15
N LEU A 222 38.51 -29.34 25.49
CA LEU A 222 37.81 -28.10 25.80
C LEU A 222 38.10 -27.63 27.24
N LYS A 223 38.03 -26.32 27.49
CA LYS A 223 38.29 -25.72 28.79
C LYS A 223 37.11 -24.90 29.29
N GLY A 224 36.96 -24.78 30.61
CA GLY A 224 36.07 -23.86 31.28
C GLY A 224 34.59 -24.09 31.01
N ALA A 225 33.85 -22.99 30.84
CA ALA A 225 32.40 -23.02 30.67
C ALA A 225 31.94 -23.68 29.35
N LEU A 226 32.77 -23.63 28.30
CA LEU A 226 32.42 -24.22 27.01
C LEU A 226 32.40 -25.75 27.10
N LYS A 227 33.38 -26.33 27.80
CA LYS A 227 33.43 -27.80 28.05
C LYS A 227 32.15 -28.28 28.72
N ARG A 228 31.77 -27.66 29.85
CA ARG A 228 30.54 -28.00 30.58
C ARG A 228 29.30 -27.88 29.69
N LYS A 229 29.18 -26.79 28.91
CA LYS A 229 28.04 -26.61 28.01
C LYS A 229 27.88 -27.71 26.98
N ILE A 230 28.99 -28.17 26.37
CA ILE A 230 28.94 -29.24 25.37
C ILE A 230 28.61 -30.57 26.06
N GLU A 231 29.23 -30.89 27.21
CA GLU A 231 29.01 -32.14 27.95
C GLU A 231 27.58 -32.22 28.52
N ASP A 232 27.10 -31.14 29.15
CA ASP A 232 25.77 -31.09 29.73
C ASP A 232 24.62 -31.13 28.69
N ASN A 233 24.90 -30.78 27.42
CA ASN A 233 23.91 -30.75 26.34
C ASN A 233 24.18 -31.73 25.19
N ALA A 234 25.00 -32.77 25.44
CA ALA A 234 25.42 -33.71 24.39
C ALA A 234 24.26 -34.39 23.68
N GLU A 235 23.28 -34.89 24.43
CA GLU A 235 22.05 -35.48 23.85
C GLU A 235 21.24 -34.48 23.02
N GLN A 236 21.09 -33.24 23.48
CA GLN A 236 20.38 -32.19 22.78
C GLN A 236 21.10 -31.79 21.48
N ILE A 237 22.42 -31.76 21.47
CA ILE A 237 23.23 -31.47 20.26
C ILE A 237 23.03 -32.56 19.21
N ILE A 238 23.09 -33.85 19.61
CA ILE A 238 22.85 -34.99 18.71
C ILE A 238 21.42 -34.96 18.18
N PHE A 239 20.45 -34.66 19.03
CA PHE A 239 19.03 -34.52 18.64
C PHE A 239 18.82 -33.35 17.69
N SER A 240 19.49 -32.21 17.92
CA SER A 240 19.44 -31.05 17.02
C SER A 240 20.08 -31.38 15.66
N LYS A 241 21.18 -32.13 15.64
CA LYS A 241 21.77 -32.65 14.38
C LYS A 241 20.79 -33.53 13.63
N PHE A 242 20.08 -34.45 14.33
CA PHE A 242 19.04 -35.29 13.72
C PHE A 242 17.92 -34.44 13.09
N LEU A 243 17.41 -33.42 13.78
CA LEU A 243 16.35 -32.52 13.25
C LEU A 243 16.81 -31.71 12.04
N ALA A 244 18.05 -31.23 12.02
CA ALA A 244 18.64 -30.43 10.94
C ALA A 244 19.08 -31.26 9.73
N THR A 245 19.14 -32.60 9.86
CA THR A 245 19.60 -33.47 8.77
C THR A 245 18.50 -33.66 7.73
N ILE A 246 18.78 -33.29 6.49
CA ILE A 246 17.93 -33.59 5.32
C ILE A 246 18.07 -35.08 5.04
N LYS A 247 16.96 -35.82 5.09
CA LYS A 247 16.95 -37.26 4.71
C LYS A 247 17.11 -37.42 3.20
N THR A 248 17.90 -38.42 2.82
CA THR A 248 18.21 -38.71 1.41
C THR A 248 17.85 -40.13 1.03
N ASP A 249 16.98 -40.76 1.81
CA ASP A 249 16.44 -42.11 1.67
C ASP A 249 14.90 -42.15 1.71
N VAL A 250 14.29 -41.07 1.27
CA VAL A 250 12.82 -40.98 1.10
C VAL A 250 12.36 -42.05 0.11
N PRO A 251 11.21 -42.72 0.33
CA PRO A 251 10.72 -43.79 -0.58
C PRO A 251 10.14 -43.18 -1.88
N ILE A 252 11.01 -42.49 -2.62
CA ILE A 252 10.74 -41.91 -3.94
C ILE A 252 11.86 -42.31 -4.90
N SER A 253 11.48 -42.65 -6.13
CA SER A 253 12.43 -43.04 -7.17
C SER A 253 12.67 -41.93 -8.18
N PHE A 254 13.93 -41.75 -8.58
CA PHE A 254 14.28 -40.83 -9.65
C PHE A 254 13.94 -41.48 -11.01
N GLU A 255 12.86 -41.03 -11.61
CA GLU A 255 12.37 -41.49 -12.92
C GLU A 255 12.57 -40.38 -13.95
N ILE A 256 13.63 -40.47 -14.77
CA ILE A 256 14.01 -39.43 -15.75
C ILE A 256 12.85 -39.03 -16.63
N GLU A 257 12.08 -39.98 -17.15
CA GLU A 257 10.99 -39.72 -18.13
C GLU A 257 9.83 -38.93 -17.49
N LYS A 258 9.58 -39.11 -16.18
CA LYS A 258 8.58 -38.33 -15.47
C LYS A 258 8.99 -36.88 -15.21
N LEU A 259 10.28 -36.62 -15.08
CA LEU A 259 10.85 -35.31 -14.85
C LEU A 259 11.19 -34.56 -16.14
N ARG A 260 11.14 -35.24 -17.28
CA ARG A 260 11.45 -34.63 -18.59
C ARG A 260 10.45 -33.58 -18.95
N ILE A 261 10.93 -32.38 -19.24
CA ILE A 261 10.07 -31.26 -19.68
C ILE A 261 9.44 -31.63 -21.01
N SER A 262 8.11 -31.57 -21.07
CA SER A 262 7.32 -31.78 -22.24
C SER A 262 6.45 -30.56 -22.54
N GLU A 263 5.81 -30.54 -23.71
CA GLU A 263 4.93 -29.44 -24.09
C GLU A 263 3.72 -29.35 -23.16
N PRO A 264 3.37 -28.15 -22.67
CA PRO A 264 2.20 -27.92 -21.81
C PRO A 264 0.88 -28.25 -22.51
N ASN A 265 -0.14 -28.57 -21.75
CA ASN A 265 -1.53 -28.51 -22.19
C ASN A 265 -1.97 -27.03 -22.23
N TYR A 266 -1.74 -26.40 -23.37
CA TYR A 266 -1.99 -24.99 -23.57
C TYR A 266 -3.47 -24.58 -23.40
N ALA A 267 -4.41 -25.46 -23.74
CA ALA A 267 -5.83 -25.16 -23.60
C ALA A 267 -6.25 -25.05 -22.13
N GLU A 268 -5.73 -25.96 -21.30
CA GLU A 268 -6.00 -25.94 -19.86
C GLU A 268 -5.25 -24.81 -19.15
N LEU A 269 -3.99 -24.59 -19.52
CA LEU A 269 -3.19 -23.49 -18.99
C LEU A 269 -3.83 -22.14 -19.32
N LYS A 270 -4.35 -21.97 -20.56
CA LYS A 270 -5.08 -20.78 -20.96
C LYS A 270 -6.32 -20.55 -20.10
N LYS A 271 -7.13 -21.60 -19.89
CA LYS A 271 -8.33 -21.49 -19.04
C LYS A 271 -7.99 -21.02 -17.62
N ILE A 272 -6.95 -21.62 -16.99
CA ILE A 272 -6.52 -21.25 -15.64
C ILE A 272 -6.01 -19.79 -15.61
N PHE A 273 -5.20 -19.40 -16.59
CA PHE A 273 -4.63 -18.05 -16.63
C PHE A 273 -5.67 -16.97 -17.01
N ASP A 274 -6.68 -17.31 -17.83
CA ASP A 274 -7.81 -16.41 -18.10
C ASP A 274 -8.65 -16.19 -16.81
N GLU A 275 -8.88 -17.24 -16.02
CA GLU A 275 -9.57 -17.13 -14.73
C GLU A 275 -8.78 -16.32 -13.70
N LEU A 276 -7.45 -16.37 -13.74
CA LEU A 276 -6.54 -15.58 -12.89
C LEU A 276 -6.26 -14.18 -13.44
N GLU A 277 -6.68 -13.88 -14.68
CA GLU A 277 -6.40 -12.64 -15.41
C GLU A 277 -4.90 -12.44 -15.71
N PHE A 278 -4.16 -13.53 -15.91
CA PHE A 278 -2.72 -13.55 -16.20
C PHE A 278 -2.41 -13.47 -17.70
N LYS A 279 -2.95 -12.50 -18.41
CA LYS A 279 -2.79 -12.34 -19.86
C LYS A 279 -1.31 -12.29 -20.28
N THR A 280 -0.51 -11.47 -19.62
CA THR A 280 0.93 -11.33 -19.90
C THR A 280 1.69 -12.64 -19.70
N LEU A 281 1.36 -13.38 -18.64
CA LEU A 281 2.02 -14.64 -18.32
C LEU A 281 1.64 -15.75 -19.30
N LEU A 282 0.37 -15.81 -19.69
CA LEU A 282 -0.11 -16.73 -20.74
C LEU A 282 0.67 -16.52 -22.04
N ASN A 283 0.86 -15.29 -22.43
CA ASN A 283 1.60 -14.94 -23.65
C ASN A 283 3.08 -15.36 -23.55
N LYS A 284 3.72 -15.18 -22.41
CA LYS A 284 5.10 -15.62 -22.17
C LYS A 284 5.27 -17.14 -22.34
N PHE A 285 4.28 -17.93 -21.97
CA PHE A 285 4.31 -19.39 -22.15
C PHE A 285 3.93 -19.83 -23.57
N LEU A 286 3.08 -19.07 -24.29
CA LEU A 286 2.67 -19.38 -25.69
C LEU A 286 3.74 -19.05 -26.72
N ASN A 287 4.54 -18.01 -26.55
CA ASN A 287 5.55 -17.55 -27.51
C ASN A 287 6.64 -18.59 -27.88
N LYS A 288 6.78 -19.66 -27.09
CA LYS A 288 7.69 -20.75 -27.41
C LYS A 288 7.23 -21.59 -28.63
N LEU A 289 5.94 -21.59 -28.94
CA LEU A 289 5.39 -22.33 -30.06
C LEU A 289 5.80 -21.74 -31.44
N GLU A 290 5.81 -20.42 -31.54
CA GLU A 290 6.12 -19.76 -32.83
C GLU A 290 7.59 -19.82 -33.20
N ASN A 291 8.51 -19.77 -32.23
CA ASN A 291 9.95 -19.82 -32.45
C ASN A 291 10.44 -21.26 -32.78
N ASN A 292 9.81 -22.30 -32.24
CA ASN A 292 10.15 -23.66 -32.53
C ASN A 292 9.59 -24.15 -33.88
N GLN A 293 8.49 -23.56 -34.39
CA GLN A 293 7.91 -23.86 -35.70
C GLN A 293 8.66 -23.17 -36.85
N LYS A 294 9.30 -22.03 -36.63
CA LYS A 294 10.14 -21.35 -37.64
C LYS A 294 11.41 -22.13 -38.01
N ASN A 295 11.82 -23.13 -37.20
CA ASN A 295 13.00 -23.93 -37.42
C ASN A 295 12.71 -25.32 -38.06
N LYS A 296 11.47 -25.68 -38.31
CA LYS A 296 11.13 -26.95 -39.02
C LYS A 296 10.01 -26.71 -40.06
N ASN A 297 10.46 -26.51 -41.27
CA ASN A 297 9.71 -26.64 -42.54
C ASN A 297 8.25 -26.13 -42.58
N GLY A 298 8.03 -25.27 -43.55
CA GLY A 298 6.74 -24.73 -43.93
C GLY A 298 5.61 -25.76 -44.03
N GLN A 299 4.42 -25.21 -43.76
CA GLN A 299 3.10 -25.80 -43.84
C GLN A 299 2.65 -26.68 -42.65
N LEU A 300 1.77 -26.14 -41.82
CA LEU A 300 0.38 -26.59 -41.68
C LEU A 300 -0.31 -25.74 -40.60
N ASP A 301 -1.34 -25.10 -41.07
CA ASP A 301 -2.33 -24.32 -40.32
C ASP A 301 -3.16 -25.30 -39.46
N LEU A 302 -2.92 -25.37 -38.14
CA LEU A 302 -3.62 -26.29 -37.24
C LEU A 302 -4.66 -25.59 -36.35
N PHE A 303 -4.96 -24.30 -36.58
CA PHE A 303 -5.94 -23.55 -35.82
C PHE A 303 -7.12 -23.00 -36.64
N ALA A 304 -7.33 -23.49 -37.86
CA ALA A 304 -8.42 -23.06 -38.76
C ALA A 304 -9.79 -23.69 -38.46
N GLU A 305 -9.94 -24.59 -37.49
CA GLU A 305 -11.21 -25.34 -37.30
C GLU A 305 -12.06 -24.91 -36.08
N PHE A 306 -11.70 -23.83 -35.32
CA PHE A 306 -12.53 -23.34 -34.21
C PHE A 306 -12.76 -21.83 -34.23
N SER A 307 -13.09 -21.28 -35.39
CA SER A 307 -13.64 -19.91 -35.41
C SER A 307 -14.71 -19.81 -36.49
N ASP A 308 -15.96 -20.10 -36.09
CA ASP A 308 -17.09 -19.55 -36.78
C ASP A 308 -17.53 -18.29 -36.06
N GLU A 309 -17.60 -17.19 -36.80
CA GLU A 309 -17.95 -15.82 -36.54
C GLU A 309 -16.76 -14.84 -36.36
N GLY A 310 -16.58 -14.10 -37.43
CA GLY A 310 -15.50 -13.21 -37.76
C GLY A 310 -15.21 -12.12 -36.74
N LYS A 311 -13.96 -12.08 -36.34
CA LYS A 311 -13.15 -10.88 -36.09
C LYS A 311 -11.68 -11.28 -36.22
N GLU A 312 -10.93 -10.48 -36.97
CA GLU A 312 -9.50 -10.65 -37.20
C GLU A 312 -8.73 -10.90 -35.88
N VAL A 313 -8.07 -12.07 -35.82
CA VAL A 313 -7.16 -12.41 -34.72
C VAL A 313 -5.86 -11.67 -34.98
N SER A 314 -5.61 -10.62 -34.18
CA SER A 314 -4.36 -9.88 -34.18
C SER A 314 -3.20 -10.77 -33.73
N LYS A 315 -2.14 -10.69 -34.46
CA LYS A 315 -0.84 -11.34 -34.25
C LYS A 315 -0.14 -10.78 -33.01
N ASN A 316 0.53 -11.68 -32.29
CA ASN A 316 1.59 -11.43 -31.30
C ASN A 316 1.16 -10.86 -29.92
N ALA A 317 1.33 -11.68 -28.91
CA ALA A 317 1.13 -11.29 -27.51
C ALA A 317 2.42 -11.32 -26.67
N THR A 318 3.43 -10.60 -27.12
CA THR A 318 4.45 -9.99 -26.27
C THR A 318 3.80 -8.79 -25.56
N VAL A 319 4.29 -8.42 -24.36
CA VAL A 319 3.97 -7.08 -23.82
C VAL A 319 4.45 -6.10 -24.87
N GLU A 320 3.53 -5.42 -25.52
CA GLU A 320 3.85 -4.50 -26.59
C GLU A 320 4.62 -3.30 -26.01
N THR A 321 5.58 -2.84 -26.75
CA THR A 321 6.32 -1.59 -26.51
C THR A 321 6.11 -0.67 -27.68
N LEU A 322 6.59 0.55 -27.60
CA LEU A 322 6.51 1.50 -28.70
C LEU A 322 7.09 0.93 -30.00
N ASN A 323 8.10 0.08 -29.91
CA ASN A 323 8.74 -0.55 -31.07
C ASN A 323 7.88 -1.64 -31.74
N ASP A 324 6.87 -2.14 -31.06
CA ASP A 324 6.04 -3.26 -31.52
C ASP A 324 4.75 -2.80 -32.20
N ILE A 325 4.36 -1.51 -32.00
CA ILE A 325 3.12 -0.93 -32.53
C ILE A 325 3.41 0.02 -33.67
N THR A 326 2.50 0.05 -34.66
CA THR A 326 2.53 1.10 -35.68
C THR A 326 1.94 2.37 -35.11
N HIS A 327 2.72 3.45 -35.05
CA HIS A 327 2.32 4.73 -34.50
C HIS A 327 2.81 5.90 -35.37
N THR A 328 2.19 7.05 -35.17
CA THR A 328 2.53 8.31 -35.85
C THR A 328 2.72 9.39 -34.80
N TYR A 329 3.91 9.44 -34.21
CA TYR A 329 4.28 10.48 -33.24
C TYR A 329 5.08 11.56 -33.94
N LYS A 330 4.75 12.81 -33.69
CA LYS A 330 5.33 13.96 -34.41
C LYS A 330 5.85 15.03 -33.47
N LEU A 331 7.09 15.40 -33.65
CA LEU A 331 7.67 16.61 -33.06
C LEU A 331 7.24 17.83 -33.89
N ILE A 332 6.64 18.83 -33.25
CA ILE A 332 6.14 20.06 -33.85
C ILE A 332 6.93 21.25 -33.26
N ASP A 333 7.95 21.72 -33.96
CA ASP A 333 8.94 22.67 -33.46
C ASP A 333 8.87 24.05 -34.12
N ASN A 334 8.03 24.23 -35.13
CA ASN A 334 7.87 25.50 -35.83
C ASN A 334 6.46 26.09 -35.68
N GLU A 335 6.37 27.42 -35.70
CA GLU A 335 5.16 28.18 -35.40
C GLU A 335 3.99 27.90 -36.39
N SER A 336 4.30 27.70 -37.67
CA SER A 336 3.27 27.41 -38.69
C SER A 336 2.58 26.06 -38.43
N ASP A 337 3.37 25.04 -38.07
CA ASP A 337 2.82 23.70 -37.78
C ASP A 337 2.12 23.68 -36.43
N MET A 338 2.57 24.48 -35.46
CA MET A 338 1.86 24.65 -34.18
C MET A 338 0.47 25.27 -34.39
N LEU A 339 0.35 26.28 -35.27
CA LEU A 339 -0.94 26.88 -35.61
C LEU A 339 -1.86 25.87 -36.31
N ASN A 340 -1.35 25.14 -37.31
CA ASN A 340 -2.08 24.11 -38.02
C ASN A 340 -2.53 23.00 -37.07
N LEU A 341 -1.65 22.57 -36.15
CA LEU A 341 -1.97 21.59 -35.13
C LEU A 341 -3.09 22.08 -34.20
N SER A 342 -3.00 23.31 -33.70
CA SER A 342 -4.03 23.89 -32.84
C SER A 342 -5.42 23.92 -33.52
N GLU A 343 -5.49 24.27 -34.81
CA GLU A 343 -6.72 24.25 -35.59
C GLU A 343 -7.23 22.81 -35.77
N PHE A 344 -6.36 21.86 -36.12
CA PHE A 344 -6.71 20.44 -36.26
C PHE A 344 -7.26 19.86 -34.95
N LEU A 345 -6.57 20.07 -33.82
CA LEU A 345 -7.01 19.53 -32.54
C LEU A 345 -8.38 20.08 -32.12
N ARG A 346 -8.68 21.33 -32.44
CA ARG A 346 -10.00 21.96 -32.13
C ARG A 346 -11.18 21.37 -32.90
N THR A 347 -10.94 20.62 -33.95
CA THR A 347 -12.04 19.93 -34.67
C THR A 347 -12.53 18.67 -34.00
N ASN A 348 -11.88 18.24 -32.90
CA ASN A 348 -12.18 17.01 -32.19
C ASN A 348 -12.97 17.28 -30.92
N GLU A 349 -13.79 16.33 -30.49
CA GLU A 349 -14.60 16.40 -29.26
C GLU A 349 -13.81 16.00 -28.01
N ILE A 350 -12.73 15.24 -28.18
CA ILE A 350 -11.90 14.68 -27.11
C ILE A 350 -10.45 15.04 -27.38
N LEU A 351 -9.76 15.51 -26.34
CA LEU A 351 -8.34 15.83 -26.36
C LEU A 351 -7.63 15.18 -25.17
N SER A 352 -6.78 14.22 -25.43
CA SER A 352 -5.80 13.76 -24.44
C SER A 352 -4.62 14.71 -24.42
N LEU A 353 -4.21 15.11 -23.24
CA LEU A 353 -3.12 16.07 -23.01
C LEU A 353 -2.21 15.60 -21.87
N ASP A 354 -0.94 15.98 -21.96
CA ASP A 354 0.02 15.83 -20.90
C ASP A 354 1.05 16.99 -20.98
N THR A 355 1.71 17.30 -19.86
CA THR A 355 2.71 18.37 -19.77
C THR A 355 4.04 17.86 -19.26
N GLU A 356 5.11 18.06 -20.03
CA GLU A 356 6.47 17.84 -19.58
C GLU A 356 7.00 19.06 -18.84
N THR A 357 7.62 18.84 -17.68
CA THR A 357 7.98 19.92 -16.78
C THR A 357 9.34 19.73 -16.09
N THR A 358 9.81 20.78 -15.43
CA THR A 358 11.08 20.78 -14.68
C THR A 358 10.97 20.21 -13.27
N SER A 359 9.77 20.06 -12.72
CA SER A 359 9.53 19.68 -11.32
C SER A 359 8.20 18.96 -11.13
N THR A 360 8.10 18.08 -10.16
CA THR A 360 6.84 17.48 -9.71
C THR A 360 6.01 18.42 -8.82
N ASN A 361 6.55 19.57 -8.41
CA ASN A 361 5.81 20.63 -7.72
C ASN A 361 5.21 21.58 -8.75
N ALA A 362 3.90 21.48 -9.01
CA ALA A 362 3.20 22.29 -10.01
C ALA A 362 3.31 23.80 -9.79
N ILE A 363 3.50 24.26 -8.53
CA ILE A 363 3.62 25.69 -8.21
C ILE A 363 4.87 26.28 -8.86
N ASP A 364 6.00 25.57 -8.80
CA ASP A 364 7.31 26.06 -9.27
C ASP A 364 7.75 25.43 -10.59
N ALA A 365 6.94 24.52 -11.13
CA ALA A 365 7.26 23.82 -12.37
C ALA A 365 7.21 24.77 -13.60
N GLU A 366 8.24 24.68 -14.43
CA GLU A 366 8.27 25.29 -15.74
C GLU A 366 7.93 24.25 -16.81
N LEU A 367 7.18 24.65 -17.83
CA LEU A 367 6.85 23.80 -18.96
C LEU A 367 8.13 23.50 -19.80
N VAL A 368 8.32 22.24 -20.13
CA VAL A 368 9.33 21.75 -21.07
C VAL A 368 8.69 21.36 -22.40
N GLY A 369 7.46 20.90 -22.37
CA GLY A 369 6.69 20.53 -23.55
C GLY A 369 5.23 20.33 -23.29
N LEU A 370 4.46 20.25 -24.38
CA LEU A 370 3.04 19.91 -24.40
C LEU A 370 2.84 18.73 -25.32
N SER A 371 2.12 17.72 -24.89
CA SER A 371 1.77 16.58 -25.73
C SER A 371 0.25 16.44 -25.89
N PHE A 372 -0.17 15.96 -27.05
CA PHE A 372 -1.55 15.87 -27.45
C PHE A 372 -1.85 14.59 -28.23
N SER A 373 -2.98 13.96 -27.96
CA SER A 373 -3.53 12.89 -28.79
C SER A 373 -5.04 13.01 -28.90
N VAL A 374 -5.59 12.75 -30.11
CA VAL A 374 -7.02 12.73 -30.40
C VAL A 374 -7.45 11.43 -31.06
N THR A 375 -6.49 10.64 -31.52
CA THR A 375 -6.68 9.34 -32.17
C THR A 375 -5.64 8.38 -31.64
N GLU A 376 -6.02 7.16 -31.31
CA GLU A 376 -5.09 6.12 -30.83
C GLU A 376 -3.95 5.89 -31.83
N ASN A 377 -2.74 5.75 -31.30
CA ASN A 377 -1.49 5.62 -32.03
C ASN A 377 -1.07 6.89 -32.85
N GLU A 378 -1.71 8.04 -32.64
CA GLU A 378 -1.29 9.31 -33.19
C GLU A 378 -1.16 10.35 -32.07
N ALA A 379 0.02 10.98 -31.95
CA ALA A 379 0.28 12.00 -30.95
C ALA A 379 1.28 13.04 -31.44
N PHE A 380 1.26 14.19 -30.79
CA PHE A 380 2.03 15.37 -31.15
C PHE A 380 2.73 15.92 -29.90
N TYR A 381 4.00 16.24 -30.03
CA TYR A 381 4.78 16.90 -29.00
C TYR A 381 5.22 18.28 -29.45
N VAL A 382 5.02 19.28 -28.62
CA VAL A 382 5.39 20.69 -28.85
C VAL A 382 6.40 21.12 -27.78
N PRO A 383 7.67 21.31 -28.09
CA PRO A 383 8.70 21.74 -27.14
C PRO A 383 8.47 23.18 -26.70
N ILE A 384 8.66 23.45 -25.41
CA ILE A 384 8.54 24.76 -24.79
C ILE A 384 9.93 25.26 -24.37
N PRO A 385 10.41 26.39 -24.91
CA PRO A 385 11.70 26.94 -24.55
C PRO A 385 11.71 27.52 -23.12
N PRO A 386 12.93 27.66 -22.51
CA PRO A 386 13.02 28.13 -21.12
C PRO A 386 12.70 29.63 -20.95
N GLU A 387 12.77 30.41 -22.05
CA GLU A 387 12.48 31.84 -21.97
C GLU A 387 10.99 32.07 -21.85
N GLN A 388 10.55 32.69 -20.77
CA GLN A 388 9.16 32.90 -20.41
C GLN A 388 8.33 33.55 -21.52
N ASP A 389 8.87 34.57 -22.19
CA ASP A 389 8.13 35.25 -23.25
C ASP A 389 7.87 34.36 -24.47
N LYS A 390 8.83 33.50 -24.80
CA LYS A 390 8.68 32.52 -25.88
C LYS A 390 7.74 31.40 -25.50
N ALA A 391 7.83 30.90 -24.26
CA ALA A 391 6.94 29.90 -23.73
C ALA A 391 5.48 30.41 -23.76
N LEU A 392 5.23 31.62 -23.28
CA LEU A 392 3.90 32.26 -23.31
C LEU A 392 3.35 32.40 -24.73
N LYS A 393 4.18 32.71 -25.71
CA LYS A 393 3.73 32.81 -27.13
C LYS A 393 3.23 31.46 -27.62
N ILE A 394 3.96 30.38 -27.37
CA ILE A 394 3.58 29.03 -27.79
C ILE A 394 2.33 28.57 -27.04
N VAL A 395 2.29 28.71 -25.72
CA VAL A 395 1.11 28.36 -24.91
C VAL A 395 -0.14 29.09 -25.38
N ASN A 396 -0.02 30.38 -25.78
CA ASN A 396 -1.14 31.16 -26.27
C ASN A 396 -1.69 30.67 -27.63
N ILE A 397 -0.90 29.95 -28.45
CA ILE A 397 -1.40 29.28 -29.65
C ILE A 397 -2.43 28.19 -29.28
N PHE A 398 -2.17 27.46 -28.19
CA PHE A 398 -3.00 26.35 -27.74
C PHE A 398 -4.04 26.76 -26.68
N LYS A 399 -3.96 27.96 -26.11
CA LYS A 399 -4.91 28.45 -25.12
C LYS A 399 -6.38 28.36 -25.58
N PRO A 400 -6.77 28.72 -26.83
CA PRO A 400 -8.15 28.53 -27.28
C PRO A 400 -8.63 27.07 -27.27
N LEU A 401 -7.73 26.10 -27.46
CA LEU A 401 -8.01 24.67 -27.38
C LEU A 401 -8.30 24.23 -25.95
N TYR A 402 -7.49 24.67 -25.00
CA TYR A 402 -7.67 24.35 -23.58
C TYR A 402 -8.93 25.00 -23.00
N GLU A 403 -9.27 26.20 -23.43
CA GLU A 403 -10.40 26.96 -22.93
C GLU A 403 -11.73 26.71 -23.68
N ASP A 404 -11.73 25.83 -24.68
CA ASP A 404 -12.96 25.44 -25.39
C ASP A 404 -13.74 24.43 -24.53
N SER A 405 -14.94 24.86 -24.07
CA SER A 405 -15.80 24.04 -23.22
C SER A 405 -16.50 22.88 -23.95
N LYS A 406 -16.41 22.82 -25.27
CA LYS A 406 -17.00 21.74 -26.06
C LYS A 406 -16.08 20.53 -26.18
N ILE A 407 -14.79 20.70 -25.90
CA ILE A 407 -13.77 19.67 -25.99
C ILE A 407 -13.57 19.06 -24.61
N GLN A 408 -13.77 17.75 -24.49
CA GLN A 408 -13.43 17.01 -23.26
C GLN A 408 -11.91 16.89 -23.16
N LYS A 409 -11.33 17.22 -22.00
CA LYS A 409 -9.90 17.08 -21.70
C LYS A 409 -9.66 15.78 -20.95
N VAL A 410 -8.74 14.98 -21.45
CA VAL A 410 -8.34 13.70 -20.85
C VAL A 410 -6.91 13.82 -20.37
N GLY A 411 -6.63 13.39 -19.17
CA GLY A 411 -5.27 13.41 -18.60
C GLY A 411 -5.05 12.28 -17.58
N GLN A 412 -3.82 12.09 -17.20
CA GLN A 412 -3.40 11.21 -16.10
C GLN A 412 -2.92 12.07 -14.93
N ASN A 413 -3.68 12.20 -13.84
CA ASN A 413 -3.46 13.18 -12.79
C ASN A 413 -3.58 14.63 -13.31
N ILE A 414 -4.62 14.86 -14.09
CA ILE A 414 -4.88 16.13 -14.83
C ILE A 414 -4.85 17.39 -13.95
N LYS A 415 -5.03 17.22 -12.63
CA LYS A 415 -4.89 18.31 -11.65
C LYS A 415 -3.52 18.96 -11.72
N TYR A 416 -2.47 18.16 -11.93
CA TYR A 416 -1.10 18.67 -12.09
C TYR A 416 -0.98 19.55 -13.34
N ASP A 417 -1.44 19.08 -14.48
CA ASP A 417 -1.38 19.79 -15.75
C ASP A 417 -2.18 21.10 -15.71
N LEU A 418 -3.37 21.03 -15.12
CA LEU A 418 -4.21 22.21 -14.89
C LEU A 418 -3.47 23.27 -14.06
N SER A 419 -2.79 22.84 -12.99
CA SER A 419 -2.05 23.74 -12.09
C SER A 419 -0.84 24.36 -12.79
N VAL A 420 -0.08 23.56 -13.56
CA VAL A 420 1.05 24.05 -14.34
C VAL A 420 0.61 25.04 -15.42
N LEU A 421 -0.42 24.72 -16.19
CA LEU A 421 -0.97 25.58 -17.24
C LEU A 421 -1.53 26.89 -16.66
N ALA A 422 -2.06 26.89 -15.45
CA ALA A 422 -2.53 28.10 -14.78
C ALA A 422 -1.40 29.10 -14.50
N ASN A 423 -0.15 28.64 -14.28
CA ASN A 423 1.02 29.52 -14.18
C ASN A 423 1.30 30.31 -15.48
N TYR A 424 0.78 29.82 -16.62
CA TYR A 424 0.87 30.46 -17.93
C TYR A 424 -0.43 31.18 -18.35
N GLY A 425 -1.38 31.34 -17.41
CA GLY A 425 -2.63 32.06 -17.65
C GLY A 425 -3.66 31.29 -18.48
N VAL A 426 -3.56 29.96 -18.51
CA VAL A 426 -4.52 29.05 -19.17
C VAL A 426 -5.47 28.49 -18.14
N THR A 427 -6.77 28.45 -18.48
CA THR A 427 -7.81 27.80 -17.69
C THR A 427 -8.39 26.65 -18.49
N LEU A 428 -8.28 25.42 -17.98
CA LEU A 428 -8.94 24.26 -18.58
C LEU A 428 -10.47 24.40 -18.42
N LYS A 429 -11.21 24.35 -19.54
CA LYS A 429 -12.68 24.42 -19.56
C LYS A 429 -13.27 23.19 -20.24
N GLY A 430 -14.53 22.92 -19.95
CA GLY A 430 -15.25 21.73 -20.43
C GLY A 430 -15.09 20.54 -19.50
N ASP A 431 -15.66 19.42 -19.93
CA ASP A 431 -15.60 18.19 -19.16
C ASP A 431 -14.17 17.67 -19.10
N MET A 432 -13.82 17.11 -17.96
CA MET A 432 -12.52 16.47 -17.75
C MET A 432 -12.68 14.96 -17.53
N PHE A 433 -11.67 14.21 -17.90
CA PHE A 433 -11.55 12.79 -17.58
C PHE A 433 -10.13 12.49 -17.09
N ASP A 434 -10.00 12.10 -15.84
CA ASP A 434 -8.74 11.70 -15.24
C ASP A 434 -8.68 10.17 -15.13
N THR A 435 -7.71 9.56 -15.82
CA THR A 435 -7.54 8.09 -15.86
C THR A 435 -7.11 7.52 -14.50
N MET A 436 -6.34 8.27 -13.70
CA MET A 436 -5.93 7.89 -12.36
C MET A 436 -7.14 7.81 -11.41
N ILE A 437 -8.02 8.81 -11.43
CA ILE A 437 -9.24 8.86 -10.62
C ILE A 437 -10.25 7.81 -11.10
N ALA A 438 -10.41 7.63 -12.41
CA ALA A 438 -11.27 6.59 -12.98
C ALA A 438 -10.86 5.20 -12.49
N HIS A 439 -9.57 4.89 -12.55
CA HIS A 439 -9.06 3.61 -12.07
C HIS A 439 -9.18 3.45 -10.56
N TYR A 440 -8.94 4.52 -9.79
CA TYR A 440 -9.13 4.50 -8.34
C TYR A 440 -10.57 4.15 -7.95
N LEU A 441 -11.58 4.68 -8.61
CA LEU A 441 -12.97 4.35 -8.31
C LEU A 441 -13.32 2.90 -8.66
N LEU A 442 -12.70 2.33 -9.69
CA LEU A 442 -12.86 0.94 -10.08
C LEU A 442 -12.11 -0.02 -9.17
N GLN A 443 -10.89 0.34 -8.74
CA GLN A 443 -9.95 -0.53 -8.01
C GLN A 443 -9.18 0.26 -6.92
N PRO A 444 -9.85 0.70 -5.83
CA PRO A 444 -9.28 1.64 -4.86
C PRO A 444 -8.05 1.13 -4.09
N GLU A 445 -7.80 -0.17 -4.07
CA GLU A 445 -6.70 -0.79 -3.35
C GLU A 445 -5.44 -1.01 -4.22
N LEU A 446 -5.51 -0.70 -5.54
CA LEU A 446 -4.42 -0.93 -6.49
C LEU A 446 -3.60 0.34 -6.73
N ARG A 447 -2.56 0.21 -7.56
CA ARG A 447 -1.78 1.36 -8.04
C ARG A 447 -2.52 2.02 -9.20
N HIS A 448 -2.43 3.34 -9.29
CA HIS A 448 -3.14 4.13 -10.29
C HIS A 448 -2.19 4.88 -11.23
N ASN A 449 -0.89 4.53 -11.24
CA ASN A 449 0.07 5.09 -12.19
C ASN A 449 -0.14 4.50 -13.60
N MET A 450 0.21 5.28 -14.61
CA MET A 450 -0.02 4.95 -16.02
C MET A 450 0.67 3.66 -16.43
N ASP A 451 1.93 3.44 -16.07
CA ASP A 451 2.69 2.22 -16.37
C ASP A 451 1.93 0.96 -15.95
N TYR A 452 1.42 0.96 -14.70
CA TYR A 452 0.65 -0.16 -14.17
C TYR A 452 -0.65 -0.39 -14.96
N MET A 453 -1.37 0.70 -15.25
CA MET A 453 -2.64 0.60 -16.00
C MET A 453 -2.40 0.18 -17.45
N ALA A 454 -1.35 0.68 -18.11
CA ALA A 454 -0.96 0.27 -19.46
C ALA A 454 -0.62 -1.23 -19.50
N GLU A 455 0.16 -1.73 -18.51
CA GLU A 455 0.48 -3.15 -18.41
C GLU A 455 -0.77 -4.00 -18.22
N VAL A 456 -1.70 -3.59 -17.33
CA VAL A 456 -2.89 -4.39 -16.97
C VAL A 456 -3.99 -4.33 -18.02
N TYR A 457 -4.28 -3.15 -18.58
CA TYR A 457 -5.44 -2.96 -19.47
C TYR A 457 -5.09 -3.03 -20.95
N LEU A 458 -3.86 -2.62 -21.32
CA LEU A 458 -3.42 -2.55 -22.72
C LEU A 458 -2.41 -3.65 -23.07
N ASN A 459 -1.88 -4.40 -22.10
CA ASN A 459 -0.75 -5.30 -22.27
C ASN A 459 0.46 -4.58 -22.89
N TYR A 460 0.71 -3.35 -22.44
CA TYR A 460 1.68 -2.45 -23.01
C TYR A 460 2.68 -1.99 -21.92
N LYS A 461 3.97 -1.99 -22.25
CA LYS A 461 5.03 -1.44 -21.39
C LYS A 461 5.45 -0.08 -21.91
N THR A 462 5.19 0.95 -21.12
CA THR A 462 5.55 2.33 -21.40
C THR A 462 7.06 2.56 -21.26
N ILE A 463 7.55 3.62 -21.88
CA ILE A 463 8.88 4.18 -21.64
C ILE A 463 8.88 4.77 -20.22
N HIS A 464 9.86 4.39 -19.39
CA HIS A 464 9.96 4.96 -18.05
C HIS A 464 10.78 6.25 -18.04
N ILE A 465 10.32 7.27 -17.30
CA ILE A 465 11.05 8.55 -17.16
C ILE A 465 12.49 8.36 -16.67
N GLU A 466 12.77 7.31 -15.89
CA GLU A 466 14.11 6.96 -15.42
C GLU A 466 15.05 6.53 -16.57
N GLU A 467 14.51 6.14 -17.72
CA GLU A 467 15.29 5.82 -18.93
C GLU A 467 15.81 7.12 -19.60
N LEU A 468 15.09 8.24 -19.44
CA LEU A 468 15.46 9.54 -20.01
C LEU A 468 16.37 10.34 -19.08
N ILE A 469 15.99 10.51 -17.81
CA ILE A 469 16.66 11.41 -16.87
C ILE A 469 17.39 10.69 -15.73
N GLY A 470 17.41 9.36 -15.76
CA GLY A 470 18.09 8.53 -14.77
C GLY A 470 17.27 8.22 -13.51
N PRO A 471 17.78 7.33 -12.65
CA PRO A 471 17.04 6.81 -11.50
C PRO A 471 16.75 7.89 -10.45
N LYS A 472 15.61 7.74 -9.77
CA LYS A 472 15.15 8.66 -8.69
C LYS A 472 16.22 8.89 -7.64
N GLY A 473 16.45 10.14 -7.29
CA GLY A 473 17.38 10.57 -6.24
C GLY A 473 18.17 11.83 -6.61
N LYS A 474 19.18 12.15 -5.80
CA LYS A 474 19.98 13.40 -5.94
C LYS A 474 20.75 13.53 -7.26
N LYS A 475 20.83 12.48 -8.05
CA LYS A 475 21.54 12.45 -9.35
C LYS A 475 20.58 12.36 -10.54
N GLN A 476 19.28 12.40 -10.32
CA GLN A 476 18.30 12.44 -11.40
C GLN A 476 18.46 13.75 -12.16
N GLY A 477 18.51 13.70 -13.49
CA GLY A 477 18.56 14.86 -14.38
C GLY A 477 17.21 15.58 -14.45
N SER A 478 17.13 16.58 -15.31
CA SER A 478 15.91 17.33 -15.62
C SER A 478 15.49 17.08 -17.06
N MET A 479 14.19 17.02 -17.34
CA MET A 479 13.67 16.97 -18.72
C MET A 479 14.13 18.19 -19.53
N ARG A 480 14.37 19.33 -18.87
CA ARG A 480 14.89 20.55 -19.50
C ARG A 480 16.30 20.39 -20.11
N ASP A 481 17.09 19.43 -19.62
CA ASP A 481 18.47 19.20 -20.06
C ASP A 481 18.55 18.31 -21.33
N LEU A 482 17.41 17.75 -21.77
CA LEU A 482 17.30 16.88 -22.94
C LEU A 482 16.92 17.67 -24.20
N ASN A 483 17.27 17.15 -25.37
CA ASN A 483 16.79 17.71 -26.63
C ASN A 483 15.34 17.29 -26.89
N PRO A 484 14.54 18.09 -27.61
CA PRO A 484 13.17 17.72 -27.97
C PRO A 484 13.04 16.37 -28.67
N GLU A 485 14.04 15.99 -29.48
CA GLU A 485 14.09 14.70 -30.18
C GLU A 485 14.26 13.50 -29.25
N ASP A 486 14.81 13.70 -28.05
CA ASP A 486 14.97 12.65 -27.03
C ASP A 486 13.71 12.50 -26.16
N ILE A 487 12.82 13.51 -26.13
CA ILE A 487 11.63 13.58 -25.28
C ILE A 487 10.37 13.19 -26.05
N TYR A 488 10.24 13.52 -27.34
CA TYR A 488 8.96 13.53 -28.05
C TYR A 488 8.26 12.17 -28.11
N GLU A 489 9.01 11.07 -28.22
CA GLU A 489 8.40 9.74 -28.22
C GLU A 489 7.79 9.39 -26.87
N TYR A 490 8.47 9.68 -25.78
CA TYR A 490 7.98 9.50 -24.42
C TYR A 490 6.72 10.34 -24.18
N ALA A 491 6.78 11.64 -24.44
CA ALA A 491 5.66 12.55 -24.19
C ALA A 491 4.43 12.26 -25.07
N CYS A 492 4.66 11.85 -26.33
CA CYS A 492 3.60 11.41 -27.22
C CYS A 492 2.95 10.10 -26.74
N GLU A 493 3.77 9.16 -26.24
CA GLU A 493 3.30 7.91 -25.66
C GLU A 493 2.38 8.18 -24.47
N ASP A 494 2.75 9.08 -23.56
CA ASP A 494 1.96 9.41 -22.38
C ASP A 494 0.58 9.95 -22.77
N ALA A 495 0.48 10.84 -23.75
CA ALA A 495 -0.79 11.35 -24.25
C ALA A 495 -1.64 10.26 -24.96
N ASP A 496 -1.03 9.39 -25.76
CA ASP A 496 -1.72 8.31 -26.48
C ASP A 496 -2.23 7.21 -25.54
N ILE A 497 -1.37 6.75 -24.62
CA ILE A 497 -1.75 5.74 -23.62
C ILE A 497 -2.87 6.26 -22.72
N THR A 498 -2.83 7.52 -22.35
CA THR A 498 -3.90 8.17 -21.57
C THR A 498 -5.23 8.14 -22.33
N LEU A 499 -5.24 8.41 -23.64
CA LEU A 499 -6.43 8.30 -24.47
C LEU A 499 -6.96 6.86 -24.54
N LYS A 500 -6.09 5.88 -24.77
CA LYS A 500 -6.45 4.46 -24.79
C LYS A 500 -7.03 3.98 -23.46
N LEU A 501 -6.43 4.38 -22.35
CA LEU A 501 -6.92 4.06 -21.01
C LEU A 501 -8.32 4.67 -20.77
N LYS A 502 -8.55 5.91 -21.17
CA LYS A 502 -9.89 6.54 -21.10
C LYS A 502 -10.93 5.71 -21.82
N ASN A 503 -10.63 5.25 -23.05
CA ASN A 503 -11.56 4.46 -23.86
C ASN A 503 -11.93 3.11 -23.22
N ILE A 504 -11.05 2.55 -22.38
CA ILE A 504 -11.30 1.31 -21.62
C ILE A 504 -11.99 1.59 -20.28
N LEU A 505 -11.58 2.62 -19.57
CA LEU A 505 -12.07 2.87 -18.21
C LEU A 505 -13.46 3.49 -18.17
N GLU A 506 -13.82 4.35 -19.14
CA GLU A 506 -15.12 4.99 -19.18
C GLU A 506 -16.29 3.98 -19.28
N PRO A 507 -16.30 3.00 -20.21
CA PRO A 507 -17.32 1.96 -20.23
C PRO A 507 -17.42 1.21 -18.91
N LYS A 508 -16.27 0.89 -18.29
CA LYS A 508 -16.22 0.17 -17.00
C LYS A 508 -16.84 0.99 -15.85
N LEU A 509 -16.64 2.31 -15.80
CA LEU A 509 -17.32 3.17 -14.83
C LEU A 509 -18.84 3.14 -14.98
N LYS A 510 -19.33 3.15 -16.24
CA LYS A 510 -20.76 3.08 -16.55
C LYS A 510 -21.36 1.71 -16.20
N GLU A 511 -20.71 0.64 -16.57
CA GLU A 511 -21.10 -0.75 -16.25
C GLU A 511 -21.16 -1.02 -14.74
N ASN A 512 -20.23 -0.43 -13.98
CA ASN A 512 -20.19 -0.57 -12.53
C ASN A 512 -21.13 0.38 -11.77
N GLY A 513 -21.87 1.25 -12.47
CA GLY A 513 -22.82 2.19 -11.86
C GLY A 513 -22.19 3.34 -11.06
N ILE A 514 -20.90 3.62 -11.32
CA ILE A 514 -20.14 4.67 -10.60
C ILE A 514 -19.82 5.89 -11.48
N TRP A 515 -20.42 5.97 -12.66
CA TRP A 515 -20.21 7.08 -13.58
C TRP A 515 -20.59 8.43 -12.97
N ASN A 516 -21.75 8.53 -12.30
CA ASN A 516 -22.18 9.78 -11.70
C ASN A 516 -21.25 10.24 -10.59
N LEU A 517 -20.73 9.32 -9.77
CA LEU A 517 -19.73 9.64 -8.75
C LEU A 517 -18.47 10.23 -9.40
N PHE A 518 -18.00 9.60 -10.48
CA PHE A 518 -16.85 10.09 -11.24
C PHE A 518 -17.10 11.46 -11.86
N HIS A 519 -18.17 11.58 -12.67
CA HIS A 519 -18.44 12.74 -13.50
C HIS A 519 -18.95 13.95 -12.71
N ASP A 520 -19.87 13.71 -11.75
CA ASP A 520 -20.57 14.81 -11.07
C ASP A 520 -19.86 15.26 -9.78
N ILE A 521 -18.96 14.43 -9.23
CA ILE A 521 -18.28 14.73 -7.96
C ILE A 521 -16.76 14.76 -8.15
N GLU A 522 -16.13 13.64 -8.55
CA GLU A 522 -14.67 13.57 -8.53
C GLU A 522 -14.02 14.48 -9.59
N MET A 523 -14.59 14.58 -10.79
CA MET A 523 -14.03 15.45 -11.84
C MET A 523 -14.20 16.95 -11.53
N PRO A 524 -15.38 17.46 -11.15
CA PRO A 524 -15.49 18.88 -10.76
C PRO A 524 -14.60 19.25 -9.56
N LEU A 525 -14.38 18.32 -8.64
CA LEU A 525 -13.51 18.52 -7.47
C LEU A 525 -12.04 18.77 -7.86
N VAL A 526 -11.57 18.25 -9.00
CA VAL A 526 -10.20 18.49 -9.48
C VAL A 526 -9.88 19.97 -9.55
N SER A 527 -10.78 20.78 -10.15
CA SER A 527 -10.60 22.22 -10.26
C SER A 527 -10.62 22.94 -8.91
N VAL A 528 -11.46 22.48 -7.98
CA VAL A 528 -11.53 23.02 -6.61
C VAL A 528 -10.21 22.81 -5.90
N LEU A 529 -9.70 21.58 -5.94
CA LEU A 529 -8.46 21.22 -5.26
C LEU A 529 -7.23 21.92 -5.89
N ALA A 530 -7.19 22.01 -7.20
CA ALA A 530 -6.14 22.75 -7.88
C ALA A 530 -6.09 24.22 -7.45
N GLU A 531 -7.24 24.89 -7.37
CA GLU A 531 -7.28 26.28 -6.91
C GLU A 531 -6.89 26.41 -5.44
N MET A 532 -7.34 25.49 -4.56
CA MET A 532 -6.94 25.46 -3.16
C MET A 532 -5.42 25.27 -3.01
N GLU A 533 -4.84 24.35 -3.75
CA GLU A 533 -3.39 24.09 -3.75
C GLU A 533 -2.60 25.30 -4.25
N MET A 534 -3.07 25.96 -5.30
CA MET A 534 -2.42 27.17 -5.85
C MET A 534 -2.57 28.39 -4.92
N ASN A 535 -3.70 28.51 -4.22
CA ASN A 535 -3.89 29.56 -3.23
C ASN A 535 -2.91 29.38 -2.06
N GLY A 536 -2.76 28.13 -1.59
CA GLY A 536 -1.96 27.81 -0.42
C GLY A 536 -2.52 28.45 0.86
N VAL A 537 -1.73 28.44 1.91
CA VAL A 537 -2.07 29.03 3.21
C VAL A 537 -0.90 29.81 3.80
N ARG A 538 -1.19 30.95 4.39
CA ARG A 538 -0.20 31.78 5.07
C ARG A 538 0.06 31.28 6.48
N ILE A 539 1.30 31.46 6.92
CA ILE A 539 1.75 31.09 8.27
C ILE A 539 2.46 32.26 8.92
N ASP A 540 2.11 32.51 10.17
CA ASP A 540 2.85 33.40 11.07
C ASP A 540 4.13 32.70 11.59
N THR A 541 5.24 33.00 10.95
CA THR A 541 6.55 32.46 11.31
C THR A 541 7.04 32.94 12.67
N THR A 542 6.62 34.14 13.10
CA THR A 542 7.00 34.71 14.41
C THR A 542 6.37 33.91 15.54
N SER A 543 5.07 33.63 15.44
CA SER A 543 4.33 32.77 16.38
C SER A 543 4.94 31.36 16.45
N LEU A 544 5.32 30.78 15.31
CA LEU A 544 5.99 29.46 15.32
C LEU A 544 7.39 29.50 15.97
N GLN A 545 8.16 30.54 15.76
CA GLN A 545 9.49 30.71 16.39
C GLN A 545 9.37 30.85 17.94
N GLU A 546 8.38 31.57 18.42
CA GLU A 546 8.08 31.68 19.86
C GLU A 546 7.68 30.29 20.40
N THR A 547 6.78 29.59 19.71
CA THR A 547 6.37 28.23 20.06
C THR A 547 7.56 27.27 20.08
N SER A 548 8.46 27.35 19.09
CA SER A 548 9.69 26.54 19.03
C SER A 548 10.55 26.74 20.28
N THR A 549 10.71 27.98 20.68
CA THR A 549 11.51 28.32 21.88
C THR A 549 10.89 27.73 23.16
N ILE A 550 9.56 27.86 23.31
CA ILE A 550 8.82 27.33 24.46
C ILE A 550 8.91 25.81 24.51
N LEU A 551 8.62 25.13 23.39
CA LEU A 551 8.64 23.67 23.30
C LEU A 551 10.04 23.11 23.52
N SER A 552 11.07 23.73 22.94
CA SER A 552 12.46 23.31 23.11
C SER A 552 12.88 23.37 24.59
N LYS A 553 12.53 24.45 25.30
CA LYS A 553 12.77 24.56 26.74
C LYS A 553 12.07 23.45 27.53
N ARG A 554 10.78 23.21 27.25
CA ARG A 554 9.99 22.17 27.92
C ARG A 554 10.53 20.76 27.62
N ILE A 555 10.94 20.48 26.38
CA ILE A 555 11.58 19.21 25.99
C ILE A 555 12.86 19.00 26.81
N ASN A 556 13.73 20.01 26.90
CA ASN A 556 14.97 19.93 27.69
C ASN A 556 14.73 19.69 29.18
N ASP A 557 13.69 20.29 29.75
CA ASP A 557 13.35 20.07 31.17
C ASP A 557 12.81 18.63 31.37
N ILE A 558 11.97 18.12 30.48
CA ILE A 558 11.50 16.74 30.51
C ILE A 558 12.65 15.73 30.31
N GLU A 559 13.62 16.01 29.43
CA GLU A 559 14.83 15.19 29.26
C GLU A 559 15.61 15.05 30.58
N LYS A 560 15.82 16.14 31.32
CA LYS A 560 16.46 16.11 32.64
C LYS A 560 15.67 15.25 33.63
N ASP A 561 14.34 15.40 33.66
CA ASP A 561 13.48 14.59 34.52
C ASP A 561 13.61 13.10 34.17
N ILE A 562 13.58 12.75 32.89
CA ILE A 562 13.74 11.38 32.42
C ILE A 562 15.10 10.80 32.84
N TYR A 563 16.19 11.54 32.67
CA TYR A 563 17.53 11.11 33.09
C TYR A 563 17.63 10.93 34.59
N THR A 564 17.01 11.82 35.33
CA THR A 564 16.95 11.72 36.81
C THR A 564 16.20 10.46 37.25
N LEU A 565 15.06 10.16 36.63
CA LEU A 565 14.27 8.98 36.93
C LEU A 565 14.96 7.67 36.47
N ALA A 566 15.70 7.72 35.35
CA ALA A 566 16.47 6.58 34.84
C ALA A 566 17.76 6.33 35.60
N GLY A 567 18.32 7.37 36.24
CA GLY A 567 19.60 7.37 36.89
C GLY A 567 20.82 7.40 35.95
N GLU A 568 20.61 7.67 34.68
CA GLU A 568 21.62 7.81 33.62
C GLU A 568 21.10 8.54 32.40
N GLU A 569 22.00 9.11 31.62
CA GLU A 569 21.67 9.71 30.33
C GLU A 569 21.63 8.64 29.24
N PHE A 570 20.67 8.73 28.34
CA PHE A 570 20.50 7.82 27.19
C PHE A 570 19.74 8.52 26.05
N ASN A 571 19.77 7.97 24.84
CA ASN A 571 19.00 8.51 23.73
C ASN A 571 17.52 8.14 23.83
N ILE A 572 16.69 9.08 24.29
CA ILE A 572 15.23 8.94 24.46
C ILE A 572 14.52 8.72 23.11
N SER A 573 15.12 9.18 22.00
CA SER A 573 14.60 8.93 20.65
C SER A 573 14.90 7.53 20.12
N SER A 574 15.76 6.76 20.81
CA SER A 574 16.10 5.39 20.42
C SER A 574 15.16 4.37 21.09
N PRO A 575 14.26 3.70 20.33
CA PRO A 575 13.38 2.67 20.89
C PRO A 575 14.13 1.56 21.62
N LYS A 576 15.34 1.22 21.15
CA LYS A 576 16.19 0.22 21.75
C LYS A 576 16.66 0.64 23.14
N GLN A 577 17.23 1.85 23.28
CA GLN A 577 17.73 2.35 24.55
C GLN A 577 16.60 2.56 25.55
N VAL A 578 15.47 3.14 25.11
CA VAL A 578 14.26 3.25 25.93
C VAL A 578 13.82 1.88 26.47
N GLY A 579 13.80 0.86 25.61
CA GLY A 579 13.43 -0.50 26.01
C GLY A 579 14.41 -1.11 27.01
N GLU A 580 15.70 -0.91 26.86
CA GLU A 580 16.74 -1.36 27.79
C GLU A 580 16.61 -0.68 29.18
N ILE A 581 16.32 0.63 29.21
CA ILE A 581 16.08 1.36 30.46
C ILE A 581 14.81 0.85 31.15
N LEU A 582 13.66 0.89 30.44
CA LEU A 582 12.37 0.60 31.06
C LEU A 582 12.22 -0.86 31.49
N PHE A 583 12.63 -1.80 30.63
CA PHE A 583 12.36 -3.21 30.80
C PHE A 583 13.58 -4.02 31.23
N GLY A 584 14.79 -3.61 30.85
CA GLY A 584 16.03 -4.25 31.24
C GLY A 584 16.49 -3.83 32.64
N LYS A 585 16.67 -2.50 32.84
CA LYS A 585 17.23 -1.93 34.08
C LYS A 585 16.15 -1.69 35.14
N MET A 586 15.12 -0.92 34.83
CA MET A 586 14.05 -0.56 35.78
C MET A 586 13.01 -1.67 35.99
N LYS A 587 12.89 -2.61 35.08
CA LYS A 587 12.00 -3.76 35.15
C LYS A 587 10.56 -3.41 35.53
N ILE A 588 10.01 -2.35 34.88
CA ILE A 588 8.66 -1.84 35.19
C ILE A 588 7.52 -2.86 34.99
N ILE A 589 7.79 -3.92 34.22
CA ILE A 589 6.92 -5.11 34.09
C ILE A 589 7.76 -6.39 34.02
N GLU A 590 7.19 -7.51 34.49
CA GLU A 590 7.90 -8.80 34.54
C GLU A 590 8.13 -9.43 33.16
N LYS A 591 7.14 -9.31 32.26
CA LYS A 591 7.16 -9.94 30.91
C LYS A 591 6.91 -8.92 29.81
N PRO A 592 7.91 -8.11 29.43
CA PRO A 592 7.75 -7.13 28.36
C PRO A 592 7.67 -7.80 26.99
N LYS A 593 6.83 -7.27 26.10
CA LYS A 593 6.75 -7.70 24.69
C LYS A 593 8.09 -7.41 24.00
N LYS A 594 8.54 -8.35 23.16
CA LYS A 594 9.74 -8.21 22.32
C LYS A 594 9.36 -8.36 20.85
N THR A 595 10.12 -7.71 19.99
CA THR A 595 10.06 -7.88 18.54
C THR A 595 10.63 -9.24 18.12
N LYS A 596 10.39 -9.67 16.87
CA LYS A 596 11.01 -10.86 16.29
C LYS A 596 12.56 -10.85 16.37
N THR A 597 13.17 -9.66 16.44
CA THR A 597 14.64 -9.46 16.61
C THR A 597 15.10 -9.41 18.08
N GLY A 598 14.21 -9.68 19.03
CA GLY A 598 14.53 -9.70 20.47
C GLY A 598 14.58 -8.34 21.16
N GLN A 599 14.31 -7.24 20.46
CA GLN A 599 14.25 -5.90 21.05
C GLN A 599 12.92 -5.69 21.80
N TYR A 600 12.95 -4.93 22.86
CA TYR A 600 11.74 -4.53 23.59
C TYR A 600 10.84 -3.64 22.73
N VAL A 601 9.53 -3.91 22.74
CA VAL A 601 8.54 -3.08 22.04
C VAL A 601 8.25 -1.84 22.88
N THR A 602 8.54 -0.66 22.34
CA THR A 602 8.29 0.64 22.97
C THR A 602 7.38 1.51 22.11
N SER A 603 6.42 0.89 21.37
CA SER A 603 5.41 1.63 20.63
C SER A 603 4.58 2.49 21.58
N GLU A 604 3.97 3.54 21.04
CA GLU A 604 3.10 4.44 21.80
C GLU A 604 1.98 3.67 22.50
N GLU A 605 1.36 2.71 21.81
CA GLU A 605 0.30 1.87 22.36
C GLU A 605 0.75 1.09 23.60
N VAL A 606 1.94 0.47 23.55
CA VAL A 606 2.50 -0.27 24.70
C VAL A 606 2.84 0.67 25.86
N LEU A 607 3.43 1.83 25.55
CA LEU A 607 3.77 2.80 26.59
C LEU A 607 2.53 3.46 27.22
N GLN A 608 1.45 3.71 26.45
CA GLN A 608 0.20 4.23 26.99
C GLN A 608 -0.42 3.30 28.04
N GLN A 609 -0.38 1.98 27.81
CA GLN A 609 -0.84 0.97 28.79
C GLN A 609 -0.02 0.96 30.07
N LEU A 610 1.21 1.45 30.01
CA LEU A 610 2.15 1.48 31.12
C LEU A 610 2.26 2.86 31.81
N LYS A 611 1.59 3.89 31.27
CA LYS A 611 1.67 5.27 31.74
C LYS A 611 1.42 5.40 33.26
N ASN A 612 0.44 4.66 33.77
CA ASN A 612 0.06 4.70 35.20
C ASN A 612 0.94 3.80 36.09
N LYS A 613 1.86 3.00 35.49
CA LYS A 613 2.74 2.10 36.26
C LYS A 613 4.06 2.72 36.64
N SER A 614 4.52 3.72 35.91
CA SER A 614 5.79 4.39 36.18
C SER A 614 5.79 5.81 35.60
N GLU A 615 6.22 6.79 36.39
CA GLU A 615 6.28 8.20 36.03
C GLU A 615 7.13 8.46 34.79
N ILE A 616 8.27 7.77 34.66
CA ILE A 616 9.16 7.90 33.48
C ILE A 616 8.47 7.59 32.17
N VAL A 617 7.51 6.63 32.15
CA VAL A 617 6.76 6.30 30.94
C VAL A 617 5.90 7.47 30.50
N GLY A 618 5.23 8.14 31.43
CA GLY A 618 4.46 9.36 31.15
C GLY A 618 5.34 10.47 30.55
N LYS A 619 6.53 10.68 31.13
CA LYS A 619 7.51 11.68 30.67
C LYS A 619 8.07 11.33 29.27
N ILE A 620 8.35 10.05 29.00
CA ILE A 620 8.81 9.61 27.67
C ILE A 620 7.73 9.81 26.60
N LEU A 621 6.46 9.53 26.92
CA LEU A 621 5.34 9.78 26.01
C LEU A 621 5.18 11.28 25.72
N GLU A 622 5.24 12.13 26.76
CA GLU A 622 5.20 13.58 26.63
C GLU A 622 6.37 14.09 25.76
N HIS A 623 7.59 13.67 26.07
CA HIS A 623 8.78 14.01 25.29
C HIS A 623 8.63 13.67 23.81
N ARG A 624 8.19 12.46 23.49
CA ARG A 624 7.97 12.01 22.11
C ARG A 624 6.90 12.82 21.40
N GLY A 625 5.81 13.14 22.10
CA GLY A 625 4.74 13.97 21.58
C GLY A 625 5.23 15.37 21.22
N LEU A 626 5.90 16.05 22.16
CA LEU A 626 6.44 17.40 21.95
C LEU A 626 7.53 17.42 20.86
N LYS A 627 8.41 16.43 20.85
CA LYS A 627 9.48 16.33 19.83
C LYS A 627 8.91 16.13 18.43
N LYS A 628 7.85 15.32 18.31
CA LYS A 628 7.15 15.14 17.05
C LYS A 628 6.50 16.44 16.58
N LEU A 629 5.81 17.16 17.46
CA LEU A 629 5.19 18.45 17.12
C LEU A 629 6.22 19.48 16.69
N LEU A 630 7.32 19.59 17.43
CA LEU A 630 8.41 20.51 17.12
C LEU A 630 9.01 20.21 15.75
N ASN A 631 9.43 18.96 15.51
CA ASN A 631 10.14 18.60 14.29
C ASN A 631 9.24 18.53 13.05
N THR A 632 7.96 18.12 13.20
CA THR A 632 7.07 17.88 12.07
C THR A 632 6.34 19.14 11.62
N TYR A 633 6.02 20.03 12.58
CA TYR A 633 5.22 21.22 12.28
C TYR A 633 5.96 22.51 12.60
N VAL A 634 6.38 22.72 13.86
CA VAL A 634 6.84 24.03 14.30
C VAL A 634 8.12 24.47 13.58
N ASP A 635 9.12 23.59 13.48
CA ASP A 635 10.40 23.90 12.82
C ASP A 635 10.40 23.57 11.32
N ALA A 636 9.46 22.75 10.86
CA ALA A 636 9.38 22.33 9.47
C ALA A 636 8.56 23.29 8.60
N LEU A 637 7.38 23.71 9.08
CA LEU A 637 6.46 24.55 8.28
C LEU A 637 7.09 25.86 7.78
N PRO A 638 7.87 26.61 8.57
CA PRO A 638 8.52 27.84 8.05
C PRO A 638 9.46 27.59 6.86
N LYS A 639 10.06 26.39 6.79
CA LYS A 639 10.99 26.02 5.71
C LYS A 639 10.27 25.59 4.42
N LEU A 640 8.97 25.35 4.50
CA LEU A 640 8.12 24.94 3.39
C LEU A 640 7.38 26.12 2.75
N ILE A 641 7.54 27.33 3.28
CA ILE A 641 6.99 28.53 2.67
C ILE A 641 7.67 28.71 1.31
N ASN A 642 6.85 28.73 0.27
CA ASN A 642 7.33 29.00 -1.09
C ASN A 642 7.76 30.46 -1.20
N PRO A 643 9.01 30.75 -1.62
CA PRO A 643 9.54 32.11 -1.66
C PRO A 643 8.86 33.00 -2.72
N ARG A 644 8.22 32.42 -3.73
CA ARG A 644 7.52 33.14 -4.79
C ARG A 644 6.15 33.61 -4.35
N THR A 645 5.43 32.76 -3.61
CA THR A 645 4.04 33.03 -3.20
C THR A 645 3.93 33.52 -1.76
N GLY A 646 4.87 33.23 -0.89
CA GLY A 646 4.83 33.48 0.55
C GLY A 646 3.92 32.52 1.32
N HIS A 647 3.41 31.45 0.68
CA HIS A 647 2.48 30.50 1.23
C HIS A 647 3.07 29.10 1.34
N ILE A 648 2.41 28.26 2.14
CA ILE A 648 2.61 26.82 2.10
C ILE A 648 1.56 26.21 1.18
N HIS A 649 2.00 25.37 0.26
CA HIS A 649 1.16 24.65 -0.67
C HIS A 649 1.19 23.17 -0.32
N THR A 650 0.06 22.63 0.11
CA THR A 650 -0.14 21.18 0.31
C THR A 650 -0.71 20.57 -0.96
N SER A 651 -0.55 19.29 -1.16
CA SER A 651 -1.25 18.53 -2.21
C SER A 651 -2.43 17.77 -1.61
N PHE A 652 -3.63 17.94 -2.15
CA PHE A 652 -4.82 17.17 -1.79
C PHE A 652 -5.00 16.00 -2.75
N ASN A 653 -4.94 14.78 -2.23
CA ASN A 653 -4.99 13.58 -3.05
C ASN A 653 -6.37 12.91 -2.95
N GLN A 654 -7.01 12.64 -4.10
CA GLN A 654 -8.30 11.96 -4.20
C GLN A 654 -8.17 10.44 -4.22
N THR A 655 -6.99 9.88 -4.53
CA THR A 655 -6.78 8.47 -4.88
C THR A 655 -6.00 7.66 -3.84
N VAL A 656 -5.80 8.20 -2.62
CA VAL A 656 -4.96 7.57 -1.59
C VAL A 656 -5.77 6.78 -0.57
N THR A 657 -6.93 7.30 -0.15
CA THR A 657 -7.71 6.68 0.91
C THR A 657 -8.77 5.73 0.34
N ALA A 658 -8.91 4.54 0.93
CA ALA A 658 -9.93 3.57 0.49
C ALA A 658 -11.38 3.99 0.83
N THR A 659 -11.58 5.07 1.59
CA THR A 659 -12.90 5.58 2.01
C THR A 659 -13.43 6.72 1.17
N GLY A 660 -12.65 7.24 0.22
CA GLY A 660 -13.02 8.44 -0.55
C GLY A 660 -12.67 9.76 0.14
N ARG A 661 -12.15 9.74 1.38
CA ARG A 661 -11.66 10.96 2.02
C ARG A 661 -10.46 11.50 1.27
N LEU A 662 -10.30 12.83 1.24
CA LEU A 662 -9.07 13.45 0.78
C LEU A 662 -7.93 13.14 1.75
N SER A 663 -6.73 13.03 1.23
CA SER A 663 -5.50 13.07 2.04
C SER A 663 -4.67 14.28 1.66
N SER A 664 -3.88 14.78 2.59
CA SER A 664 -2.98 15.91 2.38
C SER A 664 -1.53 15.42 2.51
N SER A 665 -0.67 15.87 1.60
CA SER A 665 0.77 15.54 1.60
C SER A 665 1.61 16.75 1.21
N ASP A 666 2.86 16.74 1.60
CA ASP A 666 3.92 17.66 1.24
C ASP A 666 3.62 19.17 1.48
N PRO A 667 3.20 19.57 2.72
CA PRO A 667 3.09 18.84 3.99
C PRO A 667 1.69 18.30 4.26
N ASN A 668 1.57 17.27 5.14
CA ASN A 668 0.25 16.83 5.59
C ASN A 668 -0.33 17.80 6.64
N LEU A 669 -1.27 18.63 6.23
CA LEU A 669 -1.93 19.62 7.07
C LEU A 669 -3.18 19.07 7.78
N GLN A 670 -3.70 17.91 7.38
CA GLN A 670 -4.88 17.28 8.00
C GLN A 670 -4.56 16.59 9.33
N ASN A 671 -3.27 16.36 9.65
CA ASN A 671 -2.84 15.69 10.86
C ASN A 671 -2.36 16.65 11.97
N ILE A 672 -2.60 17.95 11.83
CA ILE A 672 -2.29 18.95 12.86
C ILE A 672 -3.20 18.70 14.07
N PRO A 673 -2.65 18.51 15.28
CA PRO A 673 -3.43 18.16 16.45
C PRO A 673 -4.48 19.21 16.81
N VAL A 674 -5.69 18.73 17.10
CA VAL A 674 -6.80 19.57 17.59
C VAL A 674 -6.74 19.73 19.12
N ARG A 675 -6.19 18.72 19.83
CA ARG A 675 -6.19 18.64 21.28
C ARG A 675 -4.81 18.97 21.86
N GLY A 676 -4.82 19.58 23.04
CA GLY A 676 -3.60 20.01 23.74
C GLY A 676 -3.25 21.47 23.43
N GLU A 677 -2.60 22.14 24.38
CA GLU A 677 -2.21 23.55 24.22
C GLU A 677 -1.23 23.74 23.07
N GLU A 678 -0.33 22.79 22.87
CA GLU A 678 0.68 22.81 21.82
C GLU A 678 0.05 22.71 20.42
N GLY A 679 -1.01 21.90 20.25
CA GLY A 679 -1.77 21.81 19.00
C GLY A 679 -2.50 23.10 18.69
N LYS A 680 -3.04 23.77 19.70
CA LYS A 680 -3.68 25.09 19.57
C LYS A 680 -2.69 26.15 19.08
N GLU A 681 -1.47 26.18 19.63
CA GLU A 681 -0.45 27.14 19.20
C GLU A 681 -0.05 26.93 17.72
N ILE A 682 0.03 25.68 17.26
CA ILE A 682 0.28 25.42 15.84
C ILE A 682 -0.87 25.96 14.99
N ARG A 683 -2.13 25.74 15.37
CA ARG A 683 -3.30 26.27 14.65
C ARG A 683 -3.36 27.79 14.66
N ARG A 684 -2.90 28.45 15.74
CA ARG A 684 -2.79 29.91 15.82
C ARG A 684 -1.88 30.49 14.73
N ALA A 685 -0.86 29.73 14.33
CA ALA A 685 0.05 30.18 13.28
C ALA A 685 -0.55 30.20 11.86
N PHE A 686 -1.67 29.53 11.63
CA PHE A 686 -2.36 29.56 10.34
C PHE A 686 -3.24 30.80 10.27
N ILE A 687 -2.89 31.74 9.39
CA ILE A 687 -3.48 33.06 9.26
C ILE A 687 -4.08 33.25 7.84
N PRO A 688 -5.08 34.12 7.68
CA PRO A 688 -5.65 34.45 6.38
C PRO A 688 -4.69 35.36 5.58
N GLU A 689 -5.08 35.67 4.35
CA GLU A 689 -4.44 36.73 3.54
C GLU A 689 -4.44 38.07 4.28
N GLU A 690 -3.52 38.93 3.88
CA GLU A 690 -3.43 40.27 4.49
C GLU A 690 -4.73 41.05 4.25
N GLY A 691 -5.27 41.57 5.34
CA GLY A 691 -6.56 42.30 5.31
C GLY A 691 -7.80 41.41 5.28
N CYS A 692 -7.63 40.08 5.32
CA CYS A 692 -8.74 39.12 5.37
C CYS A 692 -8.98 38.61 6.80
N LEU A 693 -10.13 37.96 6.97
CA LEU A 693 -10.50 37.21 8.17
C LEU A 693 -10.38 35.71 7.90
N PHE A 694 -10.06 34.94 8.91
CA PHE A 694 -10.12 33.49 8.86
C PHE A 694 -11.55 33.03 9.18
N PHE A 695 -12.12 32.21 8.30
CA PHE A 695 -13.45 31.63 8.48
C PHE A 695 -13.33 30.12 8.44
N SER A 696 -13.94 29.45 9.43
CA SER A 696 -14.03 28.01 9.50
C SER A 696 -15.50 27.58 9.54
N ALA A 697 -15.83 26.51 8.82
CA ALA A 697 -17.13 25.88 8.88
C ALA A 697 -16.95 24.36 8.96
N ASP A 698 -17.57 23.72 9.96
CA ASP A 698 -17.41 22.31 10.31
C ASP A 698 -18.77 21.60 10.39
N TYR A 699 -18.86 20.38 9.82
CA TYR A 699 -20.08 19.61 9.95
C TYR A 699 -20.29 19.08 11.36
N SER A 700 -21.44 19.38 11.95
CA SER A 700 -21.81 18.88 13.26
C SER A 700 -22.24 17.42 13.19
N GLN A 701 -21.35 16.51 13.62
CA GLN A 701 -21.63 15.07 13.78
C GLN A 701 -22.11 14.38 12.49
N ILE A 702 -21.51 14.69 11.35
CA ILE A 702 -21.96 14.20 10.04
C ILE A 702 -22.08 12.68 9.97
N GLU A 703 -21.10 11.93 10.52
CA GLU A 703 -21.12 10.47 10.50
C GLU A 703 -22.28 9.87 11.31
N LEU A 704 -22.66 10.50 12.42
CA LEU A 704 -23.83 10.10 13.19
C LEU A 704 -25.13 10.39 12.44
N ARG A 705 -25.21 11.51 11.71
CA ARG A 705 -26.35 11.85 10.87
C ARG A 705 -26.50 10.90 9.68
N VAL A 706 -25.40 10.52 9.07
CA VAL A 706 -25.37 9.49 8.01
C VAL A 706 -25.81 8.14 8.59
N MET A 707 -25.37 7.77 9.79
CA MET A 707 -25.83 6.54 10.45
C MET A 707 -27.33 6.59 10.72
N ALA A 708 -27.88 7.68 11.20
CA ALA A 708 -29.32 7.85 11.42
C ALA A 708 -30.13 7.62 10.13
N HIS A 709 -29.62 8.17 9.00
CA HIS A 709 -30.24 7.98 7.70
C HIS A 709 -30.17 6.53 7.21
N LEU A 710 -28.97 5.92 7.25
CA LEU A 710 -28.74 4.56 6.75
C LEU A 710 -29.47 3.50 7.57
N SER A 711 -29.53 3.66 8.90
CA SER A 711 -30.23 2.73 9.78
C SER A 711 -31.75 2.93 9.76
N GLY A 712 -32.21 4.14 9.48
CA GLY A 712 -33.63 4.51 9.63
C GLY A 712 -34.11 4.44 11.08
N ASP A 713 -33.22 4.58 12.08
CA ASP A 713 -33.57 4.53 13.49
C ASP A 713 -34.36 5.77 13.90
N GLU A 714 -35.62 5.56 14.27
CA GLU A 714 -36.57 6.63 14.57
C GLU A 714 -36.12 7.47 15.77
N ASN A 715 -35.59 6.83 16.82
CA ASN A 715 -35.13 7.55 18.00
C ASN A 715 -33.93 8.45 17.67
N MET A 716 -33.03 7.95 16.82
CA MET A 716 -31.87 8.71 16.38
C MET A 716 -32.28 9.87 15.45
N ILE A 717 -33.20 9.61 14.51
CA ILE A 717 -33.75 10.63 13.60
C ILE A 717 -34.47 11.73 14.38
N ASP A 718 -35.32 11.35 15.35
CA ASP A 718 -36.07 12.30 16.17
C ASP A 718 -35.15 13.14 17.07
N ALA A 719 -34.10 12.53 17.62
CA ALA A 719 -33.11 13.26 18.41
C ALA A 719 -32.44 14.38 17.56
N PHE A 720 -32.02 14.06 16.31
CA PHE A 720 -31.43 15.05 15.43
C PHE A 720 -32.40 16.12 14.92
N LYS A 721 -33.64 15.73 14.61
CA LYS A 721 -34.69 16.70 14.17
C LYS A 721 -35.07 17.68 15.26
N ASN A 722 -35.09 17.23 16.51
CA ASN A 722 -35.47 18.09 17.64
C ASN A 722 -34.26 18.79 18.31
N GLY A 723 -33.05 18.64 17.76
CA GLY A 723 -31.83 19.28 18.28
C GLY A 723 -31.37 18.74 19.62
N TYR A 724 -31.75 17.51 20.00
CA TYR A 724 -31.30 16.89 21.26
C TYR A 724 -29.86 16.42 21.15
N ASP A 725 -29.15 16.58 22.27
CA ASP A 725 -27.80 16.04 22.39
C ASP A 725 -27.82 14.51 22.44
N ILE A 726 -27.49 13.86 21.33
CA ILE A 726 -27.51 12.41 21.17
C ILE A 726 -26.61 11.71 22.19
N HIS A 727 -25.51 12.34 22.63
CA HIS A 727 -24.62 11.78 23.61
C HIS A 727 -25.21 11.86 25.02
N ALA A 728 -25.90 12.94 25.32
CA ALA A 728 -26.64 13.08 26.57
C ALA A 728 -27.84 12.13 26.60
N ALA A 729 -28.57 11.98 25.48
CA ALA A 729 -29.68 11.04 25.38
C ALA A 729 -29.21 9.59 25.58
N THR A 730 -28.11 9.22 24.96
CA THR A 730 -27.51 7.88 25.17
C THR A 730 -27.09 7.68 26.62
N ALA A 731 -26.45 8.66 27.24
CA ALA A 731 -26.02 8.60 28.64
C ALA A 731 -27.22 8.47 29.57
N ALA A 732 -28.26 9.28 29.40
CA ALA A 732 -29.50 9.24 30.18
C ALA A 732 -30.12 7.83 30.20
N LYS A 733 -30.19 7.17 29.03
CA LYS A 733 -30.73 5.83 28.89
C LYS A 733 -29.87 4.78 29.58
N ILE A 734 -28.53 4.82 29.34
CA ILE A 734 -27.58 3.86 29.91
C ILE A 734 -27.53 3.96 31.44
N TYR A 735 -27.50 5.18 31.98
CA TYR A 735 -27.42 5.40 33.42
C TYR A 735 -28.80 5.44 34.10
N LYS A 736 -29.89 5.34 33.32
CA LYS A 736 -31.30 5.39 33.78
C LYS A 736 -31.61 6.68 34.54
N GLU A 737 -31.16 7.79 34.02
CA GLU A 737 -31.33 9.13 34.59
C GLU A 737 -32.08 10.04 33.60
N SER A 738 -32.57 11.19 34.07
CA SER A 738 -33.09 12.24 33.18
C SER A 738 -31.97 12.86 32.39
N ILE A 739 -32.24 13.29 31.15
CA ILE A 739 -31.24 13.94 30.28
C ILE A 739 -30.63 15.19 30.95
N ASP A 740 -31.42 15.88 31.78
CA ASP A 740 -31.00 17.09 32.49
C ASP A 740 -30.05 16.80 33.66
N THR A 741 -30.00 15.56 34.15
CA THR A 741 -29.16 15.13 35.27
C THR A 741 -27.87 14.45 34.86
N VAL A 742 -27.70 14.21 33.56
CA VAL A 742 -26.50 13.57 32.98
C VAL A 742 -25.24 14.42 33.27
N SER A 743 -24.28 13.83 33.96
CA SER A 743 -23.01 14.50 34.24
C SER A 743 -22.14 14.63 32.98
N ARG A 744 -21.24 15.59 33.00
CA ARG A 744 -20.29 15.83 31.91
C ARG A 744 -19.39 14.60 31.63
N ASP A 745 -19.06 13.82 32.67
CA ASP A 745 -18.27 12.59 32.53
C ASP A 745 -19.08 11.50 31.86
N GLN A 746 -20.32 11.27 32.28
CA GLN A 746 -21.23 10.30 31.66
C GLN A 746 -21.49 10.63 30.18
N ARG A 747 -21.75 11.90 29.87
CA ARG A 747 -21.87 12.38 28.49
C ARG A 747 -20.59 12.13 27.66
N THR A 748 -19.42 12.37 28.27
CA THR A 748 -18.12 12.14 27.58
C THR A 748 -17.87 10.66 27.33
N LYS A 749 -18.21 9.78 28.29
CA LYS A 749 -18.13 8.33 28.10
C LYS A 749 -19.08 7.86 27.02
N ALA A 750 -20.34 8.34 27.04
CA ALA A 750 -21.32 8.03 26.00
C ALA A 750 -20.87 8.54 24.62
N LYS A 751 -20.31 9.75 24.51
CA LYS A 751 -19.73 10.27 23.25
C LYS A 751 -18.66 9.33 22.70
N ARG A 752 -17.74 8.89 23.54
CA ARG A 752 -16.67 7.96 23.11
C ARG A 752 -17.22 6.58 22.74
N ALA A 753 -18.25 6.11 23.46
CA ALA A 753 -18.94 4.85 23.17
C ALA A 753 -19.70 4.94 21.84
N ASN A 754 -20.49 5.98 21.60
CA ASN A 754 -21.27 6.17 20.38
C ASN A 754 -20.37 6.13 19.13
N PHE A 755 -19.27 6.89 19.12
CA PHE A 755 -18.32 6.82 18.01
C PHE A 755 -17.62 5.45 17.92
N GLY A 756 -17.23 4.87 19.06
CA GLY A 756 -16.61 3.54 19.07
C GLY A 756 -17.53 2.47 18.50
N ILE A 757 -18.80 2.45 18.87
CA ILE A 757 -19.79 1.46 18.45
C ILE A 757 -20.04 1.55 16.95
N ILE A 758 -20.19 2.75 16.41
CA ILE A 758 -20.35 2.98 14.96
C ILE A 758 -19.17 2.42 14.17
N TYR A 759 -17.97 2.49 14.75
CA TYR A 759 -16.77 1.90 14.15
C TYR A 759 -16.57 0.40 14.49
N GLY A 760 -17.59 -0.26 15.04
CA GLY A 760 -17.57 -1.68 15.34
C GLY A 760 -16.61 -2.07 16.47
N ILE A 761 -16.44 -1.20 17.49
CA ILE A 761 -15.59 -1.50 18.64
C ILE A 761 -16.14 -2.69 19.42
N THR A 762 -15.26 -3.58 19.84
CA THR A 762 -15.62 -4.69 20.73
C THR A 762 -15.71 -4.25 22.19
N VAL A 763 -16.38 -5.03 23.04
CA VAL A 763 -16.42 -4.82 24.50
C VAL A 763 -15.01 -4.66 25.08
N PHE A 764 -14.08 -5.49 24.62
CA PHE A 764 -12.67 -5.42 25.03
C PHE A 764 -12.01 -4.09 24.62
N GLY A 765 -12.15 -3.69 23.37
CA GLY A 765 -11.60 -2.44 22.87
C GLY A 765 -12.21 -1.21 23.53
N LEU A 766 -13.51 -1.21 23.82
CA LEU A 766 -14.18 -0.12 24.53
C LEU A 766 -13.72 -0.03 25.99
N ALA A 767 -13.58 -1.16 26.67
CA ALA A 767 -13.08 -1.21 28.05
C ALA A 767 -11.66 -0.62 28.14
N GLU A 768 -10.75 -0.99 27.23
CA GLU A 768 -9.40 -0.43 27.18
C GLU A 768 -9.41 1.07 26.85
N ARG A 769 -10.18 1.50 25.85
CA ARG A 769 -10.24 2.89 25.39
C ARG A 769 -10.79 3.85 26.42
N LEU A 770 -11.74 3.41 27.23
CA LEU A 770 -12.36 4.20 28.31
C LEU A 770 -11.71 3.99 29.68
N ASN A 771 -10.82 3.00 29.80
CA ASN A 771 -10.22 2.56 31.07
C ASN A 771 -11.29 2.18 32.11
N ILE A 772 -12.27 1.36 31.68
CA ILE A 772 -13.38 0.87 32.49
C ILE A 772 -13.40 -0.66 32.51
N SER A 773 -14.23 -1.25 33.38
CA SER A 773 -14.39 -2.70 33.39
C SER A 773 -15.10 -3.22 32.13
N ARG A 774 -14.84 -4.49 31.76
CA ARG A 774 -15.54 -5.14 30.62
C ARG A 774 -17.05 -5.18 30.83
N THR A 775 -17.50 -5.34 32.08
CA THR A 775 -18.92 -5.34 32.45
C THR A 775 -19.56 -3.97 32.18
N GLU A 776 -18.86 -2.90 32.49
CA GLU A 776 -19.33 -1.53 32.23
C GLU A 776 -19.33 -1.23 30.73
N ALA A 777 -18.29 -1.67 30.00
CA ALA A 777 -18.24 -1.54 28.55
C ALA A 777 -19.36 -2.33 27.84
N SER A 778 -19.71 -3.53 28.34
CA SER A 778 -20.85 -4.31 27.81
C SER A 778 -22.17 -3.57 28.00
N LYS A 779 -22.40 -3.03 29.22
CA LYS A 779 -23.60 -2.24 29.51
C LYS A 779 -23.73 -0.99 28.64
N LEU A 780 -22.59 -0.34 28.32
CA LEU A 780 -22.58 0.82 27.42
C LEU A 780 -23.00 0.42 26.01
N ILE A 781 -22.52 -0.71 25.48
CA ILE A 781 -22.87 -1.21 24.14
C ILE A 781 -24.33 -1.70 24.12
N GLU A 782 -24.76 -2.47 25.10
CA GLU A 782 -26.14 -2.97 25.24
C GLU A 782 -27.12 -1.80 25.33
N GLY A 783 -26.87 -0.84 26.21
CA GLY A 783 -27.73 0.34 26.36
C GLY A 783 -27.78 1.24 25.12
N TYR A 784 -26.70 1.27 24.34
CA TYR A 784 -26.69 1.96 23.05
C TYR A 784 -27.67 1.29 22.07
N PHE A 785 -27.60 -0.03 21.92
CA PHE A 785 -28.48 -0.78 21.01
C PHE A 785 -29.92 -0.87 21.52
N GLU A 786 -30.15 -0.84 22.85
CA GLU A 786 -31.50 -0.66 23.40
C GLU A 786 -32.08 0.71 23.05
N THR A 787 -31.23 1.74 22.98
CA THR A 787 -31.67 3.10 22.62
C THR A 787 -31.90 3.24 21.13
N PHE A 788 -31.03 2.61 20.31
CA PHE A 788 -31.04 2.69 18.84
C PHE A 788 -31.05 1.28 18.21
N PRO A 789 -32.18 0.55 18.29
CA PRO A 789 -32.23 -0.85 17.87
C PRO A 789 -31.99 -1.04 16.36
N LYS A 790 -32.48 -0.12 15.52
CA LYS A 790 -32.27 -0.22 14.06
C LYS A 790 -30.83 0.03 13.63
N VAL A 791 -30.00 0.66 14.47
CA VAL A 791 -28.56 0.77 14.22
C VAL A 791 -27.92 -0.62 14.29
N HIS A 792 -28.30 -1.45 15.26
CA HIS A 792 -27.80 -2.83 15.35
C HIS A 792 -28.21 -3.67 14.13
N GLU A 793 -29.49 -3.59 13.73
CA GLU A 793 -30.01 -4.26 12.54
C GLU A 793 -29.27 -3.84 11.27
N TYR A 794 -29.02 -2.54 11.11
CA TYR A 794 -28.22 -2.02 10.00
C TYR A 794 -26.80 -2.59 10.00
N MET A 795 -26.12 -2.62 11.15
CA MET A 795 -24.76 -3.14 11.23
C MET A 795 -24.66 -4.62 10.84
N GLU A 796 -25.61 -5.45 11.27
CA GLU A 796 -25.65 -6.86 10.87
C GLU A 796 -25.97 -7.00 9.37
N LYS A 797 -26.93 -6.23 8.87
CA LYS A 797 -27.26 -6.21 7.43
C LYS A 797 -26.08 -5.77 6.58
N ALA A 798 -25.34 -4.74 6.99
CA ALA A 798 -24.16 -4.27 6.27
C ALA A 798 -23.07 -5.36 6.12
N LYS A 799 -22.88 -6.18 7.17
CA LYS A 799 -21.97 -7.33 7.11
C LYS A 799 -22.49 -8.42 6.16
N GLU A 800 -23.80 -8.70 6.20
CA GLU A 800 -24.44 -9.68 5.32
C GLU A 800 -24.39 -9.25 3.86
N ASP A 801 -24.74 -8.00 3.57
CA ASP A 801 -24.66 -7.41 2.22
C ASP A 801 -23.22 -7.45 1.69
N ALA A 802 -22.22 -7.13 2.54
CA ALA A 802 -20.81 -7.22 2.16
C ALA A 802 -20.35 -8.66 1.87
N ARG A 803 -20.86 -9.67 2.62
CA ARG A 803 -20.59 -11.08 2.33
C ARG A 803 -21.16 -11.52 0.99
N ASN A 804 -22.37 -11.02 0.65
CA ASN A 804 -23.07 -11.38 -0.59
C ASN A 804 -22.49 -10.67 -1.81
N LYS A 805 -22.11 -9.38 -1.67
CA LYS A 805 -21.64 -8.53 -2.79
C LYS A 805 -20.10 -8.54 -2.95
N GLY A 806 -19.35 -8.84 -1.89
CA GLY A 806 -17.89 -8.69 -1.85
C GLY A 806 -17.39 -7.26 -1.61
N TYR A 807 -18.30 -6.29 -1.45
CA TYR A 807 -17.96 -4.88 -1.21
C TYR A 807 -19.03 -4.19 -0.34
N ALA A 808 -18.62 -3.07 0.27
CA ALA A 808 -19.52 -2.10 0.89
C ALA A 808 -19.67 -0.88 -0.03
N GLU A 809 -20.81 -0.17 0.04
CA GLU A 809 -21.18 0.87 -0.90
C GLU A 809 -21.73 2.11 -0.17
N THR A 810 -21.34 3.31 -0.61
CA THR A 810 -21.87 4.59 -0.10
C THR A 810 -23.20 4.97 -0.76
N LEU A 811 -23.85 6.05 -0.26
CA LEU A 811 -25.04 6.63 -0.90
C LEU A 811 -24.77 7.17 -2.31
N PHE A 812 -23.53 7.40 -2.66
CA PHE A 812 -23.05 7.84 -3.97
C PHE A 812 -22.49 6.71 -4.83
N ASN A 813 -22.76 5.46 -4.45
CA ASN A 813 -22.29 4.25 -5.15
C ASN A 813 -20.76 4.04 -5.12
N ARG A 814 -20.02 4.72 -4.25
CA ARG A 814 -18.60 4.44 -4.03
C ARG A 814 -18.44 3.06 -3.43
N LYS A 815 -17.65 2.22 -4.08
CA LYS A 815 -17.41 0.83 -3.65
C LYS A 815 -16.11 0.70 -2.87
N ARG A 816 -16.16 -0.05 -1.78
CA ARG A 816 -15.00 -0.54 -1.06
C ARG A 816 -15.01 -2.06 -1.07
N TYR A 817 -14.08 -2.67 -1.80
CA TYR A 817 -13.97 -4.12 -1.88
C TYR A 817 -13.45 -4.70 -0.56
N LEU A 818 -14.01 -5.85 -0.16
CA LEU A 818 -13.73 -6.50 1.12
C LEU A 818 -13.40 -7.99 0.90
N PRO A 819 -12.26 -8.31 0.27
CA PRO A 819 -11.91 -9.69 -0.09
C PRO A 819 -11.81 -10.61 1.13
N ASP A 820 -11.50 -10.04 2.30
CA ASP A 820 -11.33 -10.76 3.56
C ASP A 820 -12.65 -11.00 4.35
N ILE A 821 -13.80 -10.56 3.82
CA ILE A 821 -15.09 -10.65 4.54
C ILE A 821 -15.52 -12.08 4.86
N MET A 822 -15.06 -13.05 4.07
CA MET A 822 -15.28 -14.47 4.22
C MET A 822 -14.10 -15.22 4.84
N SER A 823 -13.08 -14.52 5.32
CA SER A 823 -11.86 -15.14 5.87
C SER A 823 -12.19 -16.07 7.06
N HIS A 824 -11.56 -17.23 7.11
CA HIS A 824 -11.66 -18.14 8.24
C HIS A 824 -10.95 -17.60 9.49
N ASN A 825 -9.96 -16.73 9.32
CA ASN A 825 -9.29 -16.05 10.43
C ASN A 825 -10.21 -14.99 11.03
N ALA A 826 -10.65 -15.22 12.27
CA ALA A 826 -11.58 -14.33 12.97
C ALA A 826 -11.07 -12.88 13.12
N THR A 827 -9.75 -12.66 13.24
CA THR A 827 -9.16 -11.32 13.37
C THR A 827 -9.24 -10.58 12.05
N VAL A 828 -8.88 -11.23 10.96
CA VAL A 828 -8.92 -10.69 9.58
C VAL A 828 -10.37 -10.43 9.18
N ARG A 829 -11.25 -11.41 9.35
CA ARG A 829 -12.69 -11.28 9.10
C ARG A 829 -13.31 -10.14 9.93
N GLY A 830 -13.00 -10.06 11.22
CA GLY A 830 -13.49 -8.98 12.08
C GLY A 830 -13.01 -7.58 11.63
N PHE A 831 -11.85 -7.47 11.02
CA PHE A 831 -11.40 -6.22 10.41
C PHE A 831 -12.22 -5.87 9.15
N ALA A 832 -12.47 -6.84 8.27
CA ALA A 832 -13.32 -6.66 7.09
C ALA A 832 -14.76 -6.33 7.47
N GLU A 833 -15.34 -6.99 8.51
CA GLU A 833 -16.67 -6.71 9.03
C GLU A 833 -16.80 -5.27 9.58
N ARG A 834 -15.79 -4.79 10.28
CA ARG A 834 -15.76 -3.37 10.71
C ARG A 834 -15.72 -2.42 9.51
N ASN A 835 -14.94 -2.74 8.49
CA ASN A 835 -14.89 -1.94 7.26
C ASN A 835 -16.23 -1.98 6.49
N ALA A 836 -16.97 -3.10 6.52
CA ALA A 836 -18.30 -3.19 5.93
C ALA A 836 -19.30 -2.21 6.57
N ILE A 837 -19.18 -1.97 7.87
CA ILE A 837 -20.02 -1.01 8.61
C ILE A 837 -19.55 0.42 8.36
N ASN A 838 -18.24 0.66 8.43
CA ASN A 838 -17.65 2.00 8.44
C ASN A 838 -17.59 2.65 7.06
N ALA A 839 -17.30 1.87 6.01
CA ALA A 839 -17.07 2.42 4.68
C ALA A 839 -18.30 3.18 4.11
N PRO A 840 -19.54 2.68 4.24
CA PRO A 840 -20.72 3.44 3.81
C PRO A 840 -20.89 4.77 4.55
N ILE A 841 -20.57 4.82 5.84
CA ILE A 841 -20.74 6.01 6.69
C ILE A 841 -19.67 7.04 6.38
N GLN A 842 -18.40 6.66 6.50
CA GLN A 842 -17.27 7.55 6.28
C GLN A 842 -17.17 8.01 4.82
N GLY A 843 -17.44 7.09 3.88
CA GLY A 843 -17.40 7.42 2.46
C GLY A 843 -18.52 8.36 2.06
N THR A 844 -19.75 8.16 2.57
CA THR A 844 -20.87 9.08 2.32
C THR A 844 -20.58 10.47 2.92
N ALA A 845 -20.03 10.54 4.13
CA ALA A 845 -19.64 11.82 4.73
C ALA A 845 -18.55 12.53 3.90
N ALA A 846 -17.58 11.77 3.38
CA ALA A 846 -16.55 12.31 2.50
C ALA A 846 -17.12 12.80 1.15
N ASP A 847 -18.10 12.11 0.58
CA ASP A 847 -18.73 12.51 -0.67
C ASP A 847 -19.61 13.75 -0.45
N ILE A 848 -20.32 13.86 0.67
CA ILE A 848 -21.13 15.06 1.02
C ILE A 848 -20.27 16.31 1.11
N ILE A 849 -19.10 16.25 1.80
CA ILE A 849 -18.23 17.43 1.88
C ILE A 849 -17.65 17.82 0.52
N LYS A 850 -17.33 16.83 -0.35
CA LYS A 850 -16.89 17.10 -1.72
C LYS A 850 -17.97 17.83 -2.54
N VAL A 851 -19.22 17.41 -2.41
CA VAL A 851 -20.36 18.10 -3.05
C VAL A 851 -20.48 19.53 -2.54
N ALA A 852 -20.38 19.74 -1.21
CA ALA A 852 -20.38 21.08 -0.63
C ALA A 852 -19.23 21.95 -1.18
N MET A 853 -18.00 21.40 -1.25
CA MET A 853 -16.85 22.13 -1.81
C MET A 853 -17.08 22.56 -3.26
N ILE A 854 -17.63 21.68 -4.09
CA ILE A 854 -17.94 21.97 -5.50
C ILE A 854 -18.99 23.07 -5.61
N HIS A 855 -20.05 23.01 -4.83
CA HIS A 855 -21.15 23.99 -4.86
C HIS A 855 -20.67 25.36 -4.36
N ILE A 856 -19.92 25.42 -3.25
CA ILE A 856 -19.33 26.65 -2.72
C ILE A 856 -18.41 27.28 -3.76
N PHE A 857 -17.52 26.47 -4.35
CA PHE A 857 -16.59 26.93 -5.38
C PHE A 857 -17.32 27.53 -6.59
N ARG A 858 -18.36 26.87 -7.08
CA ARG A 858 -19.19 27.34 -8.20
C ARG A 858 -19.86 28.67 -7.84
N ARG A 859 -20.48 28.75 -6.67
CA ARG A 859 -21.14 30.00 -6.22
C ARG A 859 -20.17 31.15 -6.04
N PHE A 860 -18.95 30.87 -5.52
CA PHE A 860 -17.94 31.94 -5.40
C PHE A 860 -17.56 32.51 -6.78
N LYS A 861 -17.45 31.66 -7.80
CA LYS A 861 -17.17 32.09 -9.18
C LYS A 861 -18.35 32.85 -9.80
N GLU A 862 -19.57 32.34 -9.67
CA GLU A 862 -20.79 32.96 -10.19
C GLU A 862 -21.04 34.34 -9.57
N GLU A 863 -20.77 34.50 -8.29
CA GLU A 863 -20.97 35.71 -7.54
C GLU A 863 -19.74 36.63 -7.54
N ASN A 864 -18.69 36.26 -8.28
CA ASN A 864 -17.41 36.97 -8.43
C ASN A 864 -16.78 37.36 -7.08
N LEU A 865 -16.78 36.46 -6.10
CA LEU A 865 -16.15 36.65 -4.79
C LEU A 865 -14.64 36.54 -4.91
N ARG A 866 -13.94 37.39 -4.16
CA ARG A 866 -12.46 37.35 -4.04
C ARG A 866 -11.99 36.45 -2.92
N SER A 867 -12.86 36.12 -1.99
CA SER A 867 -12.61 35.19 -0.87
C SER A 867 -12.30 33.80 -1.39
N LYS A 868 -11.45 33.07 -0.68
CA LYS A 868 -10.86 31.80 -1.14
C LYS A 868 -11.06 30.70 -0.14
N MET A 869 -11.38 29.49 -0.61
CA MET A 869 -11.24 28.25 0.14
C MET A 869 -9.75 27.89 0.15
N ILE A 870 -9.17 27.61 1.33
CA ILE A 870 -7.73 27.42 1.50
C ILE A 870 -7.36 26.05 2.06
N LEU A 871 -8.19 25.47 2.94
CA LEU A 871 -7.92 24.15 3.55
C LEU A 871 -9.20 23.33 3.68
N GLN A 872 -9.05 22.02 3.59
CA GLN A 872 -10.05 21.04 3.99
C GLN A 872 -9.39 20.08 5.00
N VAL A 873 -9.98 19.91 6.19
CA VAL A 873 -9.46 19.08 7.27
C VAL A 873 -10.59 18.25 7.85
N HIS A 874 -10.64 16.96 7.51
CA HIS A 874 -11.71 16.02 7.90
C HIS A 874 -13.10 16.45 7.40
N ASP A 875 -13.92 17.03 8.26
CA ASP A 875 -15.28 17.55 8.03
C ASP A 875 -15.35 19.09 8.08
N GLU A 876 -14.19 19.75 8.16
CA GLU A 876 -14.00 21.19 8.25
C GLU A 876 -13.51 21.79 6.93
N LEU A 877 -14.06 22.94 6.54
CA LEU A 877 -13.62 23.80 5.44
C LEU A 877 -13.14 25.15 5.97
N ASN A 878 -11.99 25.61 5.50
CA ASN A 878 -11.35 26.84 5.96
C ASN A 878 -11.17 27.82 4.80
N PHE A 879 -11.40 29.09 5.09
CA PHE A 879 -11.43 30.16 4.10
C PHE A 879 -10.63 31.37 4.55
N SER A 880 -10.06 32.07 3.58
CA SER A 880 -9.55 33.43 3.71
C SER A 880 -10.58 34.39 3.12
N VAL A 881 -11.17 35.24 3.94
CA VAL A 881 -12.37 36.03 3.59
C VAL A 881 -12.14 37.51 3.72
N TYR A 882 -12.43 38.25 2.66
CA TYR A 882 -12.45 39.71 2.72
C TYR A 882 -13.56 40.23 3.63
N PRO A 883 -13.30 41.21 4.51
CA PRO A 883 -14.28 41.69 5.49
C PRO A 883 -15.60 42.13 4.86
N GLU A 884 -15.57 42.73 3.68
CA GLU A 884 -16.76 43.16 2.95
C GLU A 884 -17.60 42.03 2.36
N GLU A 885 -17.03 40.82 2.23
CA GLU A 885 -17.72 39.64 1.72
C GLU A 885 -18.21 38.73 2.87
N ARG A 886 -17.92 39.03 4.10
CA ARG A 886 -18.12 38.21 5.31
C ARG A 886 -19.51 37.57 5.37
N ASP A 887 -20.57 38.38 5.41
CA ASP A 887 -21.95 37.88 5.61
C ASP A 887 -22.41 37.04 4.40
N LYS A 888 -21.94 37.42 3.22
CA LYS A 888 -22.24 36.70 1.98
C LYS A 888 -21.56 35.33 1.91
N VAL A 889 -20.28 35.28 2.26
CA VAL A 889 -19.50 34.02 2.30
C VAL A 889 -20.09 33.08 3.35
N GLU A 890 -20.33 33.54 4.59
CA GLU A 890 -20.91 32.71 5.65
C GLU A 890 -22.26 32.13 5.20
N LYS A 891 -23.13 32.96 4.63
CA LYS A 891 -24.40 32.47 4.11
C LYS A 891 -24.25 31.41 3.05
N ILE A 892 -23.41 31.63 2.03
CA ILE A 892 -23.18 30.68 0.95
C ILE A 892 -22.64 29.36 1.50
N VAL A 893 -21.60 29.43 2.33
CA VAL A 893 -20.93 28.22 2.84
C VAL A 893 -21.89 27.39 3.68
N LEU A 894 -22.65 28.03 4.60
CA LEU A 894 -23.62 27.29 5.42
C LEU A 894 -24.77 26.72 4.59
N GLU A 895 -25.31 27.48 3.64
CA GLU A 895 -26.37 27.01 2.75
C GLU A 895 -25.91 25.76 1.96
N GLU A 896 -24.76 25.83 1.31
CA GLU A 896 -24.25 24.72 0.48
C GLU A 896 -23.80 23.49 1.29
N MET A 897 -23.22 23.70 2.48
CA MET A 897 -22.90 22.58 3.38
C MET A 897 -24.18 21.90 3.88
N GLN A 898 -25.20 22.66 4.27
CA GLN A 898 -26.45 22.11 4.81
C GLN A 898 -27.34 21.48 3.74
N SER A 899 -27.23 21.87 2.48
CA SER A 899 -28.00 21.36 1.35
C SER A 899 -27.25 20.37 0.45
N ALA A 900 -25.98 20.06 0.75
CA ALA A 900 -25.14 19.22 -0.09
C ALA A 900 -25.74 17.84 -0.39
N TYR A 901 -26.53 17.28 0.53
CA TYR A 901 -27.28 16.06 0.34
C TYR A 901 -28.53 16.01 1.23
N ILE A 902 -29.62 15.42 0.73
CA ILE A 902 -30.87 15.31 1.50
C ILE A 902 -30.85 13.99 2.29
N LEU A 903 -30.58 14.09 3.58
CA LEU A 903 -30.73 12.96 4.53
C LEU A 903 -32.12 12.98 5.19
N SER A 904 -32.47 11.90 5.90
CA SER A 904 -33.68 11.85 6.77
C SER A 904 -33.58 12.76 8.01
N VAL A 905 -32.39 13.30 8.26
CA VAL A 905 -32.07 14.28 9.31
C VAL A 905 -31.40 15.50 8.68
N PRO A 906 -31.55 16.71 9.26
CA PRO A 906 -30.88 17.89 8.71
C PRO A 906 -29.35 17.74 8.78
N LEU A 907 -28.63 18.17 7.76
CA LEU A 907 -27.21 18.45 7.86
C LEU A 907 -27.06 19.80 8.58
N VAL A 908 -26.14 19.88 9.52
CA VAL A 908 -25.86 21.09 10.28
C VAL A 908 -24.37 21.37 10.18
N ALA A 909 -24.02 22.60 9.86
CA ALA A 909 -22.67 23.10 9.89
C ALA A 909 -22.56 24.23 10.93
N ASP A 910 -21.57 24.15 11.79
CA ASP A 910 -21.19 25.17 12.73
C ASP A 910 -20.11 26.04 12.09
N SER A 911 -20.09 27.35 12.39
CA SER A 911 -19.12 28.28 11.81
C SER A 911 -18.49 29.19 12.86
N GLY A 912 -17.26 29.64 12.57
CA GLY A 912 -16.58 30.60 13.43
C GLY A 912 -15.65 31.53 12.63
N TRP A 913 -15.34 32.67 13.24
CA TRP A 913 -14.53 33.74 12.70
C TRP A 913 -13.36 34.07 13.62
N GLY A 914 -12.23 34.38 13.03
CA GLY A 914 -11.05 34.79 13.81
C GLY A 914 -9.98 35.45 12.93
N ASN A 915 -8.86 35.80 13.57
CA ASN A 915 -7.67 36.26 12.88
C ASN A 915 -6.71 35.10 12.51
N ASN A 916 -7.04 33.91 12.96
CA ASN A 916 -6.29 32.70 12.74
C ASN A 916 -7.21 31.47 12.88
N TRP A 917 -6.70 30.29 12.50
CA TRP A 917 -7.48 29.06 12.54
C TRP A 917 -7.94 28.67 13.96
N LEU A 918 -7.13 28.96 15.00
CA LEU A 918 -7.52 28.61 16.38
C LEU A 918 -8.73 29.45 16.87
N GLU A 919 -8.77 30.73 16.50
CA GLU A 919 -9.86 31.61 16.90
C GLU A 919 -11.17 31.32 16.15
N ALA A 920 -11.05 30.81 14.91
CA ALA A 920 -12.18 30.50 14.05
C ALA A 920 -12.79 29.12 14.29
N HIS A 921 -12.14 28.22 15.08
CA HIS A 921 -12.57 26.83 15.28
C HIS A 921 -13.28 26.58 16.62
#